data_0db3fda11a080383d040bfe84734cb38
#
_entry.id   0db3fda11a080383d040bfe84734cb38
#
_cell.length_a   1.000
_cell.length_b   1.000
_cell.length_c   1.000
_cell.angle_alpha   90.00
_cell.angle_beta   90.00
_cell.angle_gamma   90.00
#
_symmetry.space_group_name_H-M   'P 1'
#
loop_
_entity.id
_entity.type
_entity.pdbx_description
1 polymer ?
#
loop_
_entity_poly.entity_id
_entity_poly.type
_entity_poly.pdbx_seq_one_letter_code
_entity_poly.pdbx_strand_id
1 'polypeptide(L)'
;DNVIRDKFEGNRWDIPAKVFARPLEIYATAPIAQNEFEQELKLLGYKSSDSYTKSGSYLTQANSVYVHTRGFDFGDSVDPEQVLQVTFTGDTVADVKATKPTNTGIARLEPMLIGGIYPQHNEDRVLIKLDKVPKPLIEALIATEDRNFYHHHGISFRGTARALVSNVTGGKRQGGSTLTQQLIKNFFLTPEKTLKRKVNEALMSLLLELHYSKDEILETYLNEVNLGQSGNYSVNGYGLASQFYFGMPLRELNISQQAFLVGLVQGPTLYNPWKNPESAKKRRDIVLNNMLVMGYLDQAQYEKEVARPLNVVSKPTLGTASFPDFLDIVRRQLKTEYQESDLTNQGLRIFTTLDPIAQTKIQNSFRETVARLANANPSRLKDLQGAILVSHPENGELIAAVGSTQEFTGFNRTLDAKRQVGSLLKPVIYLNALESGRYNWASQIEDSPISLTVEGNKTWTPKNYSGDGHGYVPMAQALANSYNLSAVRLGNEFGISSFRNNLTKFGVTSKIPNYPSIFLGAVDMSPMEMLSIYGNFATGGFKYPNKAIRTVVDANGRLLERFGLNVQQTIDPSAAYLLNYGLQQVMATGTGKAAYNTLPADLKLAGKSGTTNDTRDSWFAGYSGNHLAVVWLGLDNNKVTGLTGSSGALPVWINAMKQLRQKPVNLRQPDEISWQWIDSTNGELSAQGCGGAMYIPLLRHTVPNSATECGMPHYQVDPQYNPDTQHNASQPQSNDSIENYIRESETDMDQDLSNSRGRVISSGSFQN
;
A
#
# COMPACT_ATOMS: atom_id res chain seq x y z
N ASP A 1 32.72 33.50 -15.26
CA ASP A 1 31.39 34.09 -15.14
C ASP A 1 30.30 33.13 -15.62
N ASN A 2 30.36 32.67 -16.88
CA ASN A 2 29.35 31.78 -17.45
C ASN A 2 29.10 30.52 -16.59
N VAL A 3 30.14 29.88 -16.10
CA VAL A 3 30.01 28.66 -15.23
C VAL A 3 29.21 28.94 -13.95
N ILE A 4 29.34 30.16 -13.39
CA ILE A 4 28.57 30.54 -12.18
C ILE A 4 27.10 30.76 -12.55
N ARG A 5 26.84 31.49 -13.64
CA ARG A 5 25.50 31.81 -14.14
C ARG A 5 24.75 30.52 -14.56
N ASP A 6 25.37 29.71 -15.40
CA ASP A 6 24.76 28.47 -15.89
C ASP A 6 24.33 27.55 -14.75
N LYS A 7 25.12 27.48 -13.67
CA LYS A 7 24.82 26.64 -12.53
C LYS A 7 23.86 27.26 -11.50
N PHE A 8 23.80 28.60 -11.43
CA PHE A 8 22.90 29.35 -10.54
C PHE A 8 21.55 29.71 -11.18
N GLU A 9 21.52 29.94 -12.50
CA GLU A 9 20.30 30.28 -13.26
C GLU A 9 19.66 29.03 -13.93
N GLY A 10 20.47 27.99 -14.20
CA GLY A 10 20.02 26.71 -14.70
C GLY A 10 19.38 25.84 -13.63
N ASN A 11 19.31 24.53 -13.86
CA ASN A 11 18.86 23.56 -12.83
C ASN A 11 19.86 23.57 -11.67
N ARG A 12 19.61 24.44 -10.68
CA ARG A 12 20.48 24.58 -9.49
C ARG A 12 20.67 23.26 -8.77
N TRP A 13 19.64 22.43 -8.76
CA TRP A 13 19.64 21.09 -8.15
C TRP A 13 18.79 20.13 -8.96
N ASP A 14 19.27 18.91 -9.07
CA ASP A 14 18.42 17.79 -9.40
C ASP A 14 17.49 17.57 -8.20
N ILE A 15 16.19 17.83 -8.39
CA ILE A 15 15.19 17.64 -7.35
C ILE A 15 14.54 16.27 -7.56
N PRO A 16 14.87 15.28 -6.76
CA PRO A 16 14.29 13.95 -6.90
C PRO A 16 12.78 13.99 -6.65
N ALA A 17 12.07 13.13 -7.34
CA ALA A 17 10.65 12.96 -7.09
C ALA A 17 10.41 12.45 -5.67
N LYS A 18 9.44 13.05 -4.98
CA LYS A 18 9.01 12.62 -3.64
C LYS A 18 7.82 11.71 -3.75
N VAL A 19 7.88 10.57 -3.09
CA VAL A 19 6.82 9.57 -3.10
C VAL A 19 6.14 9.56 -1.74
N PHE A 20 4.84 9.82 -1.75
CA PHE A 20 4.00 9.92 -0.58
C PHE A 20 3.02 8.74 -0.51
N ALA A 21 2.72 8.28 0.69
CA ALA A 21 1.60 7.39 0.97
C ALA A 21 0.26 8.10 0.68
N ARG A 22 -0.86 7.40 0.86
CA ARG A 22 -2.17 8.06 0.82
C ARG A 22 -2.28 9.13 1.92
N PRO A 23 -2.94 10.26 1.67
CA PRO A 23 -3.36 11.13 2.76
C PRO A 23 -4.43 10.43 3.62
N LEU A 24 -4.47 10.73 4.92
CA LEU A 24 -5.58 10.28 5.75
C LEU A 24 -6.72 11.29 5.64
N GLU A 25 -7.85 10.83 5.11
CA GLU A 25 -9.09 11.60 5.03
C GLU A 25 -9.93 11.36 6.28
N ILE A 26 -10.37 12.45 6.94
CA ILE A 26 -11.07 12.42 8.21
C ILE A 26 -12.43 13.10 8.02
N TYR A 27 -13.50 12.34 8.19
CA TYR A 27 -14.88 12.79 8.07
C TYR A 27 -15.79 12.02 9.03
N ALA A 28 -16.96 12.56 9.33
CA ALA A 28 -17.95 11.86 10.13
C ALA A 28 -18.30 10.51 9.48
N THR A 29 -18.35 9.46 10.26
CA THR A 29 -18.54 8.04 9.85
C THR A 29 -17.33 7.36 9.22
N ALA A 30 -16.16 8.04 9.09
CA ALA A 30 -14.95 7.38 8.63
C ALA A 30 -14.61 6.16 9.53
N PRO A 31 -14.29 4.99 8.95
CA PRO A 31 -14.02 3.77 9.71
C PRO A 31 -12.59 3.77 10.27
N ILE A 32 -12.31 4.73 11.16
CA ILE A 32 -11.01 4.95 11.80
C ILE A 32 -11.22 4.88 13.32
N ALA A 33 -10.55 3.94 13.99
CA ALA A 33 -10.52 3.91 15.44
C ALA A 33 -9.56 4.98 15.99
N GLN A 34 -9.81 5.42 17.22
CA GLN A 34 -8.95 6.41 17.87
C GLN A 34 -7.48 5.97 17.93
N ASN A 35 -7.22 4.72 18.28
CA ASN A 35 -5.86 4.17 18.34
C ASN A 35 -5.17 4.12 16.96
N GLU A 36 -5.91 3.88 15.88
CA GLU A 36 -5.37 3.91 14.51
C GLU A 36 -5.04 5.34 14.09
N PHE A 37 -5.91 6.28 14.43
CA PHE A 37 -5.66 7.71 14.20
C PHE A 37 -4.39 8.18 14.93
N GLU A 38 -4.23 7.81 16.22
CA GLU A 38 -3.02 8.13 16.98
C GLU A 38 -1.75 7.43 16.41
N GLN A 39 -1.89 6.22 15.86
CA GLN A 39 -0.78 5.55 15.17
C GLN A 39 -0.37 6.30 13.89
N GLU A 40 -1.34 6.77 13.11
CA GLU A 40 -1.07 7.60 11.92
C GLU A 40 -0.33 8.89 12.32
N LEU A 41 -0.80 9.60 13.37
CA LEU A 41 -0.13 10.79 13.89
C LEU A 41 1.32 10.49 14.31
N LYS A 42 1.57 9.36 14.97
CA LYS A 42 2.93 8.94 15.36
C LYS A 42 3.81 8.64 14.14
N LEU A 43 3.28 7.97 13.11
CA LEU A 43 4.00 7.71 11.85
C LEU A 43 4.35 9.01 11.11
N LEU A 44 3.47 10.02 11.18
CA LEU A 44 3.70 11.36 10.65
C LEU A 44 4.62 12.21 11.53
N GLY A 45 5.10 11.69 12.66
CA GLY A 45 6.03 12.38 13.57
C GLY A 45 5.36 13.46 14.43
N TYR A 46 4.03 13.42 14.61
CA TYR A 46 3.36 14.27 15.56
C TYR A 46 3.74 13.92 16.99
N LYS A 47 3.84 14.93 17.84
CA LYS A 47 4.22 14.78 19.25
C LYS A 47 2.99 14.84 20.13
N SER A 48 2.79 13.83 20.98
CA SER A 48 1.83 13.90 22.06
C SER A 48 2.28 14.95 23.08
N SER A 49 1.38 15.83 23.49
CA SER A 49 1.67 16.97 24.37
C SER A 49 0.45 17.28 25.23
N ASP A 50 0.66 17.97 26.34
CA ASP A 50 -0.41 18.50 27.18
C ASP A 50 -1.14 19.71 26.54
N SER A 51 -0.67 20.16 25.36
CA SER A 51 -1.30 21.22 24.59
C SER A 51 -1.13 20.97 23.08
N TYR A 52 -2.08 21.44 22.30
CA TYR A 52 -2.10 21.37 20.83
C TYR A 52 -1.87 22.73 20.17
N THR A 53 -1.14 23.61 20.85
CA THR A 53 -0.91 24.99 20.36
C THR A 53 0.14 25.09 19.26
N LYS A 54 0.98 24.08 19.09
CA LYS A 54 2.04 24.04 18.08
C LYS A 54 1.69 23.08 16.96
N SER A 55 1.98 23.47 15.73
CA SER A 55 1.92 22.61 14.56
C SER A 55 2.70 21.30 14.79
N GLY A 56 2.14 20.17 14.38
CA GLY A 56 2.75 18.85 14.60
C GLY A 56 2.59 18.32 16.02
N SER A 57 1.67 18.88 16.85
CA SER A 57 1.33 18.37 18.18
C SER A 57 -0.11 17.87 18.25
N TYR A 58 -0.38 16.95 19.17
CA TYR A 58 -1.72 16.46 19.46
C TYR A 58 -1.90 16.19 20.96
N LEU A 59 -3.16 16.25 21.40
CA LEU A 59 -3.60 15.94 22.76
C LEU A 59 -4.77 14.96 22.68
N THR A 60 -4.69 13.86 23.41
CA THR A 60 -5.79 12.90 23.55
C THR A 60 -6.55 13.18 24.85
N GLN A 61 -7.87 13.34 24.75
CA GLN A 61 -8.76 13.52 25.90
C GLN A 61 -9.99 12.61 25.72
N ALA A 62 -10.12 11.60 26.59
CA ALA A 62 -11.19 10.62 26.52
C ALA A 62 -11.36 10.02 25.10
N ASN A 63 -12.51 10.25 24.45
CA ASN A 63 -12.82 9.80 23.11
C ASN A 63 -12.52 10.84 22.02
N SER A 64 -11.76 11.87 22.31
CA SER A 64 -11.41 12.94 21.37
C SER A 64 -9.90 13.13 21.25
N VAL A 65 -9.44 13.41 20.05
CA VAL A 65 -8.06 13.81 19.77
C VAL A 65 -8.06 15.21 19.17
N TYR A 66 -7.36 16.11 19.82
CA TYR A 66 -7.09 17.46 19.33
C TYR A 66 -5.75 17.46 18.62
N VAL A 67 -5.70 17.83 17.36
CA VAL A 67 -4.47 17.83 16.57
C VAL A 67 -4.28 19.17 15.88
N HIS A 68 -3.07 19.74 16.01
CA HIS A 68 -2.66 20.91 15.26
C HIS A 68 -1.94 20.44 13.99
N THR A 69 -2.68 20.44 12.87
CA THR A 69 -2.18 19.90 11.59
C THR A 69 -1.09 20.77 11.00
N ARG A 70 -0.25 20.16 10.19
CA ARG A 70 0.68 20.87 9.28
C ARG A 70 -0.06 21.22 8.00
N GLY A 71 0.08 22.44 7.50
CA GLY A 71 -0.46 22.79 6.18
C GLY A 71 0.23 21.95 5.08
N PHE A 72 -0.52 21.52 4.08
CA PHE A 72 0.00 20.72 2.98
C PHE A 72 -0.71 21.05 1.66
N ASP A 73 0.08 21.07 0.57
CA ASP A 73 -0.42 21.21 -0.79
C ASP A 73 -0.58 19.81 -1.40
N PHE A 74 -1.83 19.39 -1.60
CA PHE A 74 -2.17 18.07 -2.15
C PHE A 74 -2.17 18.05 -3.70
N GLY A 75 -1.99 19.21 -4.34
CA GLY A 75 -2.06 19.37 -5.78
C GLY A 75 -3.49 19.60 -6.31
N ASP A 76 -4.51 19.07 -5.63
CA ASP A 76 -5.92 19.37 -5.90
C ASP A 76 -6.42 20.53 -5.04
N SER A 77 -5.88 20.70 -3.84
CA SER A 77 -6.12 21.83 -2.94
C SER A 77 -4.94 22.03 -2.00
N VAL A 78 -4.84 23.23 -1.44
CA VAL A 78 -3.89 23.57 -0.37
C VAL A 78 -4.66 23.64 0.95
N ASP A 79 -4.43 22.67 1.84
CA ASP A 79 -5.03 22.68 3.16
C ASP A 79 -4.13 23.50 4.12
N PRO A 80 -4.64 24.53 4.77
CA PRO A 80 -3.87 25.34 5.70
C PRO A 80 -3.61 24.60 7.02
N GLU A 81 -2.63 25.08 7.76
CA GLU A 81 -2.43 24.71 9.16
C GLU A 81 -3.67 25.07 9.99
N GLN A 82 -4.19 24.11 10.77
CA GLN A 82 -5.41 24.28 11.55
C GLN A 82 -5.47 23.32 12.74
N VAL A 83 -6.31 23.62 13.71
CA VAL A 83 -6.63 22.70 14.81
C VAL A 83 -7.88 21.91 14.44
N LEU A 84 -7.76 20.58 14.53
CA LEU A 84 -8.88 19.65 14.39
C LEU A 84 -9.21 19.04 15.77
N GLN A 85 -10.48 18.96 16.10
CA GLN A 85 -11.01 18.08 17.13
C GLN A 85 -11.69 16.90 16.43
N VAL A 86 -11.16 15.71 16.62
CA VAL A 86 -11.70 14.46 16.08
C VAL A 86 -12.28 13.66 17.23
N THR A 87 -13.57 13.39 17.20
CA THR A 87 -14.29 12.63 18.24
C THR A 87 -14.62 11.25 17.70
N PHE A 88 -14.45 10.22 18.52
CA PHE A 88 -14.62 8.81 18.13
C PHE A 88 -15.75 8.15 18.88
N THR A 89 -16.44 7.22 18.23
CA THR A 89 -17.41 6.30 18.84
C THR A 89 -17.15 4.90 18.34
N GLY A 90 -16.70 4.02 19.24
CA GLY A 90 -16.22 2.68 18.84
C GLY A 90 -15.06 2.80 17.84
N ASP A 91 -15.21 2.15 16.70
CA ASP A 91 -14.20 2.10 15.65
C ASP A 91 -14.42 3.11 14.52
N THR A 92 -15.20 4.16 14.76
CA THR A 92 -15.52 5.17 13.75
C THR A 92 -15.33 6.58 14.28
N VAL A 93 -15.07 7.51 13.37
CA VAL A 93 -15.09 8.94 13.65
C VAL A 93 -16.56 9.38 13.81
N ALA A 94 -16.91 9.91 14.96
CA ALA A 94 -18.26 10.42 15.23
C ALA A 94 -18.44 11.85 14.71
N ASP A 95 -17.43 12.71 14.90
CA ASP A 95 -17.49 14.13 14.52
C ASP A 95 -16.08 14.70 14.28
N VAL A 96 -15.99 15.69 13.38
CA VAL A 96 -14.76 16.44 13.09
C VAL A 96 -15.07 17.93 13.11
N LYS A 97 -14.41 18.65 14.02
CA LYS A 97 -14.49 20.12 14.10
C LYS A 97 -13.15 20.73 13.74
N ALA A 98 -13.15 21.67 12.82
CA ALA A 98 -11.97 22.40 12.40
C ALA A 98 -12.06 23.86 12.79
N THR A 99 -10.91 24.52 13.06
CA THR A 99 -10.86 25.96 13.34
C THR A 99 -11.18 26.82 12.12
N LYS A 100 -10.99 26.26 10.93
CA LYS A 100 -11.41 26.85 9.65
C LYS A 100 -12.28 25.86 8.91
N PRO A 101 -13.44 26.26 8.39
CA PRO A 101 -14.29 25.34 7.63
C PRO A 101 -13.54 24.86 6.38
N THR A 102 -13.49 23.54 6.20
CA THR A 102 -13.08 22.93 4.92
C THR A 102 -14.25 22.98 3.96
N ASN A 103 -14.05 23.40 2.72
CA ASN A 103 -15.12 23.51 1.71
C ASN A 103 -15.77 22.16 1.36
N THR A 104 -15.16 21.05 1.75
CA THR A 104 -15.58 19.70 1.36
C THR A 104 -16.16 18.87 2.49
N GLY A 105 -16.16 19.34 3.73
CA GLY A 105 -16.55 18.55 4.92
C GLY A 105 -15.55 17.42 5.26
N ILE A 106 -14.45 17.31 4.55
CA ILE A 106 -13.38 16.33 4.74
C ILE A 106 -12.13 17.08 5.20
N ALA A 107 -11.58 16.70 6.36
CA ALA A 107 -10.27 17.14 6.79
C ALA A 107 -9.21 16.11 6.35
N ARG A 108 -7.99 16.57 6.07
CA ARG A 108 -6.88 15.70 5.66
C ARG A 108 -5.65 15.95 6.51
N LEU A 109 -4.94 14.87 6.84
CA LEU A 109 -3.55 14.98 7.30
C LEU A 109 -2.61 14.91 6.11
N GLU A 110 -1.47 15.58 6.23
CA GLU A 110 -0.40 15.45 5.24
C GLU A 110 0.01 13.98 5.08
N PRO A 111 0.27 13.52 3.83
CA PRO A 111 0.64 12.13 3.60
C PRO A 111 2.08 11.86 4.05
N MET A 112 2.31 10.63 4.54
CA MET A 112 3.65 10.18 4.92
C MET A 112 4.58 10.17 3.72
N LEU A 113 5.74 10.80 3.81
CA LEU A 113 6.82 10.64 2.83
C LEU A 113 7.42 9.24 2.99
N ILE A 114 7.29 8.39 1.98
CA ILE A 114 7.76 7.00 2.00
C ILE A 114 9.11 6.80 1.31
N GLY A 115 9.55 7.77 0.53
CA GLY A 115 10.86 7.77 -0.12
C GLY A 115 10.95 8.78 -1.25
N GLY A 116 12.06 8.72 -1.99
CA GLY A 116 12.31 9.51 -3.18
C GLY A 116 12.86 8.65 -4.32
N ILE A 117 12.80 9.18 -5.54
CA ILE A 117 13.44 8.59 -6.72
C ILE A 117 14.67 9.44 -7.03
N TYR A 118 15.84 8.93 -6.64
CA TYR A 118 17.10 9.66 -6.67
C TYR A 118 17.87 9.42 -7.97
N PRO A 119 18.66 10.43 -8.43
CA PRO A 119 19.67 10.20 -9.48
C PRO A 119 20.75 9.21 -9.01
N GLN A 120 21.57 8.74 -9.94
CA GLN A 120 22.63 7.76 -9.69
C GLN A 120 23.65 8.16 -8.61
N HIS A 121 23.75 9.46 -8.28
CA HIS A 121 24.71 10.01 -7.30
C HIS A 121 24.24 9.99 -5.83
N ASN A 122 23.09 9.41 -5.52
CA ASN A 122 22.56 9.23 -4.13
C ASN A 122 22.51 10.54 -3.31
N GLU A 123 22.17 11.66 -3.94
CA GLU A 123 21.96 12.94 -3.26
C GLU A 123 20.47 13.17 -3.02
N ASP A 124 20.10 13.47 -1.78
CA ASP A 124 18.75 13.88 -1.39
C ASP A 124 18.76 15.31 -0.85
N ARG A 125 17.70 16.06 -1.12
CA ARG A 125 17.51 17.42 -0.62
C ARG A 125 16.06 17.71 -0.30
N VAL A 126 15.85 18.37 0.82
CA VAL A 126 14.57 19.01 1.15
C VAL A 126 14.79 20.51 1.04
N LEU A 127 14.43 21.07 -0.12
CA LEU A 127 14.62 22.50 -0.38
C LEU A 127 13.74 23.34 0.53
N ILE A 128 14.33 24.38 1.07
CA ILE A 128 13.67 25.37 1.93
C ILE A 128 13.86 26.76 1.35
N LYS A 129 12.80 27.57 1.32
CA LYS A 129 12.85 29.00 1.00
C LYS A 129 13.31 29.79 2.21
N LEU A 130 14.10 30.84 2.01
CA LEU A 130 14.65 31.64 3.11
C LEU A 130 13.58 32.23 4.03
N ASP A 131 12.43 32.63 3.48
CA ASP A 131 11.27 33.16 4.23
C ASP A 131 10.60 32.10 5.14
N LYS A 132 10.89 30.80 4.92
CA LYS A 132 10.40 29.68 5.75
C LYS A 132 11.42 29.15 6.74
N VAL A 133 12.65 29.72 6.74
CA VAL A 133 13.71 29.33 7.67
C VAL A 133 13.48 30.01 9.02
N PRO A 134 13.52 29.29 10.17
CA PRO A 134 13.43 29.91 11.48
C PRO A 134 14.54 30.95 11.69
N LYS A 135 14.18 32.15 12.13
CA LYS A 135 15.13 33.24 12.39
C LYS A 135 16.30 32.82 13.31
N PRO A 136 16.09 32.05 14.42
CA PRO A 136 17.19 31.63 15.28
C PRO A 136 18.22 30.74 14.57
N LEU A 137 17.86 29.98 13.51
CA LEU A 137 18.83 29.21 12.72
C LEU A 137 19.75 30.12 11.93
N ILE A 138 19.21 31.16 11.29
CA ILE A 138 19.99 32.15 10.53
C ILE A 138 20.94 32.88 11.49
N GLU A 139 20.44 33.33 12.64
CA GLU A 139 21.21 33.99 13.68
C GLU A 139 22.35 33.09 14.21
N ALA A 140 22.07 31.81 14.46
CA ALA A 140 23.08 30.83 14.88
C ALA A 140 24.18 30.64 13.82
N LEU A 141 23.79 30.54 12.56
CA LEU A 141 24.70 30.37 11.43
C LEU A 141 25.60 31.60 11.27
N ILE A 142 25.04 32.79 11.25
CA ILE A 142 25.80 34.06 11.15
C ILE A 142 26.72 34.24 12.36
N ALA A 143 26.24 34.02 13.58
CA ALA A 143 27.04 34.16 14.80
C ALA A 143 28.25 33.21 14.81
N THR A 144 28.14 32.05 14.15
CA THR A 144 29.15 31.00 14.23
C THR A 144 30.10 30.99 13.04
N GLU A 145 29.56 31.07 11.83
CA GLU A 145 30.33 30.89 10.60
C GLU A 145 30.80 32.20 9.97
N ASP A 146 29.97 33.27 10.00
CA ASP A 146 30.30 34.52 9.32
C ASP A 146 29.56 35.74 9.93
N ARG A 147 30.10 36.28 11.02
CA ARG A 147 29.47 37.38 11.79
C ARG A 147 29.20 38.66 10.96
N ASN A 148 29.94 38.85 9.88
CA ASN A 148 29.82 40.03 9.03
C ASN A 148 29.24 39.72 7.63
N PHE A 149 28.48 38.61 7.51
CA PHE A 149 27.96 38.11 6.24
C PHE A 149 27.28 39.21 5.39
N TYR A 150 26.42 40.00 6.00
CA TYR A 150 25.68 41.07 5.30
C TYR A 150 26.52 42.36 5.01
N HIS A 151 27.77 42.42 5.48
CA HIS A 151 28.59 43.64 5.42
C HIS A 151 29.82 43.53 4.53
N HIS A 152 30.18 42.37 4.06
CA HIS A 152 31.31 42.19 3.12
C HIS A 152 30.82 41.78 1.73
N HIS A 153 31.69 41.81 0.74
CA HIS A 153 31.46 41.42 -0.65
C HIS A 153 32.22 40.12 -0.99
N GLY A 154 31.74 38.98 -0.54
CA GLY A 154 32.31 37.66 -0.82
C GLY A 154 33.52 37.26 0.02
N ILE A 155 34.38 38.22 0.38
CA ILE A 155 35.61 38.00 1.14
C ILE A 155 35.64 38.92 2.36
N SER A 156 36.04 38.37 3.52
CA SER A 156 36.26 39.14 4.73
C SER A 156 37.78 39.36 4.94
N PHE A 157 38.29 40.51 4.52
CA PHE A 157 39.72 40.85 4.69
C PHE A 157 40.10 40.85 6.17
N ARG A 158 39.29 41.38 7.07
CA ARG A 158 39.51 41.38 8.52
C ARG A 158 39.53 39.97 9.10
N GLY A 159 38.63 39.10 8.65
CA GLY A 159 38.54 37.68 9.07
C GLY A 159 39.76 36.89 8.60
N THR A 160 40.19 37.10 7.37
CA THR A 160 41.38 36.47 6.76
C THR A 160 42.68 36.90 7.48
N ALA A 161 42.85 38.19 7.74
CA ALA A 161 44.00 38.75 8.41
C ALA A 161 44.07 38.22 9.87
N ARG A 162 42.96 38.21 10.61
CA ARG A 162 42.90 37.65 11.97
C ARG A 162 43.24 36.16 12.00
N ALA A 163 42.73 35.37 11.08
CA ALA A 163 43.02 33.96 10.94
C ALA A 163 44.49 33.70 10.62
N LEU A 164 45.09 34.53 9.79
CA LEU A 164 46.52 34.45 9.44
C LEU A 164 47.40 34.72 10.65
N VAL A 165 47.14 35.79 11.42
CA VAL A 165 47.84 36.13 12.66
C VAL A 165 47.67 35.03 13.69
N SER A 166 46.44 34.53 13.93
CA SER A 166 46.20 33.47 14.92
C SER A 166 46.92 32.16 14.56
N ASN A 167 46.96 31.81 13.27
CA ASN A 167 47.62 30.60 12.81
C ASN A 167 49.17 30.70 12.86
N VAL A 168 49.74 31.88 12.74
CA VAL A 168 51.20 32.14 12.84
C VAL A 168 51.64 32.25 14.28
N THR A 169 50.82 32.77 15.20
CA THR A 169 51.14 32.97 16.62
C THR A 169 50.83 31.77 17.50
N GLY A 170 50.51 30.60 16.93
CA GLY A 170 50.29 29.37 17.69
C GLY A 170 48.93 29.33 18.44
N GLY A 171 48.01 30.25 18.15
CA GLY A 171 46.65 30.29 18.70
C GLY A 171 45.78 29.17 18.15
N LYS A 172 44.58 28.97 18.74
CA LYS A 172 43.60 28.03 18.22
C LYS A 172 43.28 28.36 16.75
N ARG A 173 43.41 27.38 15.83
CA ARG A 173 43.11 27.53 14.41
C ARG A 173 41.70 28.12 14.22
N GLN A 174 41.64 29.36 13.75
CA GLN A 174 40.40 30.08 13.43
C GLN A 174 40.17 30.02 11.92
N GLY A 175 38.95 29.66 11.50
CA GLY A 175 38.50 29.73 10.11
C GLY A 175 38.31 31.19 9.69
N GLY A 176 38.84 31.58 8.54
CA GLY A 176 38.70 32.93 7.99
C GLY A 176 37.89 32.94 6.68
N SER A 177 37.24 31.85 6.30
CA SER A 177 36.41 31.75 5.08
C SER A 177 34.98 32.21 5.36
N THR A 178 34.43 33.01 4.44
CA THR A 178 33.04 33.47 4.49
C THR A 178 32.05 32.38 4.09
N LEU A 179 30.75 32.57 4.38
CA LEU A 179 29.69 31.65 3.88
C LEU A 179 29.70 31.57 2.37
N THR A 180 29.92 32.68 1.66
CA THR A 180 30.04 32.71 0.20
C THR A 180 31.21 31.87 -0.30
N GLN A 181 32.37 31.96 0.36
CA GLN A 181 33.53 31.11 0.05
C GLN A 181 33.28 29.62 0.33
N GLN A 182 32.58 29.30 1.41
CA GLN A 182 32.18 27.93 1.70
C GLN A 182 31.23 27.38 0.65
N LEU A 183 30.26 28.19 0.19
CA LEU A 183 29.33 27.81 -0.88
C LEU A 183 30.08 27.54 -2.19
N ILE A 184 30.95 28.46 -2.62
CA ILE A 184 31.78 28.25 -3.80
C ILE A 184 32.62 26.99 -3.72
N LYS A 185 33.26 26.76 -2.59
CA LYS A 185 34.04 25.54 -2.36
C LYS A 185 33.20 24.28 -2.53
N ASN A 186 32.01 24.24 -1.95
CA ASN A 186 31.15 23.04 -1.96
C ASN A 186 30.49 22.84 -3.32
N PHE A 187 30.15 23.93 -4.03
CA PHE A 187 29.31 23.89 -5.22
C PHE A 187 30.11 23.79 -6.53
N PHE A 188 31.34 24.37 -6.57
CA PHE A 188 32.12 24.53 -7.81
C PHE A 188 33.52 23.91 -7.78
N LEU A 189 34.08 23.60 -6.60
CA LEU A 189 35.49 23.25 -6.50
C LEU A 189 35.69 21.81 -5.97
N THR A 190 36.83 21.21 -6.37
CA THR A 190 37.26 19.91 -5.88
C THR A 190 37.80 19.97 -4.44
N PRO A 191 37.86 18.85 -3.68
CA PRO A 191 38.37 18.83 -2.31
C PRO A 191 39.85 19.16 -2.12
N GLU A 192 40.60 19.33 -3.19
CA GLU A 192 42.04 19.59 -3.18
C GLU A 192 42.41 20.87 -2.39
N LYS A 193 43.48 20.80 -1.56
CA LYS A 193 43.96 21.92 -0.74
C LYS A 193 45.12 22.63 -1.40
N THR A 194 44.90 23.34 -2.49
CA THR A 194 45.92 24.10 -3.22
C THR A 194 45.73 25.62 -3.11
N LEU A 195 46.83 26.40 -3.16
CA LEU A 195 46.74 27.88 -3.20
C LEU A 195 45.93 28.36 -4.42
N LYS A 196 46.13 27.73 -5.58
CA LYS A 196 45.39 28.04 -6.81
C LYS A 196 43.89 27.91 -6.60
N ARG A 197 43.43 26.84 -5.96
CA ARG A 197 42.03 26.61 -5.59
C ARG A 197 41.51 27.73 -4.65
N LYS A 198 42.31 28.16 -3.66
CA LYS A 198 41.89 29.20 -2.71
C LYS A 198 41.80 30.58 -3.37
N VAL A 199 42.63 30.90 -4.35
CA VAL A 199 42.50 32.11 -5.18
C VAL A 199 41.26 32.05 -6.06
N ASN A 200 41.00 30.93 -6.71
CA ASN A 200 39.77 30.74 -7.49
C ASN A 200 38.51 30.87 -6.62
N GLU A 201 38.50 30.27 -5.43
CA GLU A 201 37.43 30.40 -4.44
C GLU A 201 37.12 31.86 -4.11
N ALA A 202 38.17 32.66 -3.87
CA ALA A 202 38.04 34.10 -3.57
C ALA A 202 37.48 34.89 -4.75
N LEU A 203 38.03 34.69 -5.96
CA LEU A 203 37.58 35.38 -7.17
C LEU A 203 36.11 34.99 -7.52
N MET A 204 35.78 33.72 -7.44
CA MET A 204 34.41 33.26 -7.69
C MET A 204 33.42 33.78 -6.64
N SER A 205 33.86 33.95 -5.39
CA SER A 205 33.01 34.51 -4.32
C SER A 205 32.69 35.99 -4.58
N LEU A 206 33.64 36.75 -5.10
CA LEU A 206 33.41 38.14 -5.53
C LEU A 206 32.45 38.23 -6.71
N LEU A 207 32.65 37.36 -7.70
CA LEU A 207 31.75 37.30 -8.88
C LEU A 207 30.34 36.88 -8.49
N LEU A 208 30.19 35.94 -7.57
CA LEU A 208 28.86 35.50 -7.11
C LEU A 208 28.11 36.66 -6.46
N GLU A 209 28.75 37.45 -5.60
CA GLU A 209 28.14 38.59 -4.90
C GLU A 209 27.93 39.81 -5.80
N LEU A 210 28.51 39.85 -7.00
CA LEU A 210 28.19 40.86 -8.01
C LEU A 210 26.85 40.58 -8.72
N HIS A 211 26.47 39.31 -8.82
CA HIS A 211 25.29 38.91 -9.60
C HIS A 211 24.10 38.55 -8.72
N TYR A 212 24.32 38.11 -7.47
CA TYR A 212 23.27 37.59 -6.59
C TYR A 212 23.28 38.31 -5.24
N SER A 213 22.08 38.50 -4.70
CA SER A 213 21.88 39.10 -3.37
C SER A 213 22.39 38.18 -2.25
N LYS A 214 22.64 38.76 -1.09
CA LYS A 214 23.01 38.01 0.13
C LYS A 214 21.96 36.95 0.50
N ASP A 215 20.70 37.27 0.31
CA ASP A 215 19.59 36.35 0.66
C ASP A 215 19.53 35.16 -0.30
N GLU A 216 19.76 35.35 -1.60
CA GLU A 216 19.87 34.27 -2.58
C GLU A 216 21.07 33.35 -2.29
N ILE A 217 22.20 33.95 -1.92
CA ILE A 217 23.40 33.20 -1.54
C ILE A 217 23.17 32.41 -0.25
N LEU A 218 22.52 33.00 0.75
CA LEU A 218 22.17 32.34 1.99
C LEU A 218 21.18 31.21 1.79
N GLU A 219 20.12 31.44 0.99
CA GLU A 219 19.15 30.39 0.64
C GLU A 219 19.86 29.20 -0.03
N THR A 220 20.75 29.50 -0.97
CA THR A 220 21.53 28.46 -1.66
C THR A 220 22.44 27.70 -0.69
N TYR A 221 23.12 28.41 0.20
CA TYR A 221 23.97 27.79 1.24
C TYR A 221 23.20 26.86 2.17
N LEU A 222 22.02 27.32 2.63
CA LEU A 222 21.15 26.54 3.53
C LEU A 222 20.66 25.23 2.88
N ASN A 223 20.57 25.19 1.57
CA ASN A 223 20.14 24.01 0.82
C ASN A 223 21.30 23.11 0.36
N GLU A 224 22.55 23.63 0.33
CA GLU A 224 23.70 22.91 -0.24
C GLU A 224 24.63 22.30 0.81
N VAL A 225 24.78 22.92 1.98
CA VAL A 225 25.79 22.51 2.96
C VAL A 225 25.63 21.06 3.41
N ASN A 226 26.75 20.29 3.38
CA ASN A 226 26.76 18.91 3.88
C ASN A 226 26.76 18.91 5.41
N LEU A 227 25.77 18.24 5.98
CA LEU A 227 25.53 18.14 7.44
C LEU A 227 25.61 16.70 7.97
N GLY A 228 25.93 15.73 7.12
CA GLY A 228 26.05 14.34 7.57
C GLY A 228 26.13 13.33 6.43
N GLN A 229 26.13 12.06 6.83
CA GLN A 229 26.09 10.94 5.91
C GLN A 229 25.31 9.77 6.53
N SER A 230 24.51 9.10 5.72
CA SER A 230 23.78 7.89 6.06
C SER A 230 24.10 6.80 5.04
N GLY A 231 24.99 5.85 5.39
CA GLY A 231 25.51 4.88 4.43
C GLY A 231 26.18 5.58 3.26
N ASN A 232 25.68 5.36 2.04
CA ASN A 232 26.18 5.99 0.81
C ASN A 232 25.48 7.33 0.47
N TYR A 233 24.55 7.81 1.30
CA TYR A 233 23.77 9.01 1.04
C TYR A 233 24.29 10.20 1.84
N SER A 234 24.54 11.32 1.17
CA SER A 234 24.92 12.60 1.80
C SER A 234 23.69 13.32 2.35
N VAL A 235 23.80 13.89 3.54
CA VAL A 235 22.79 14.75 4.17
C VAL A 235 23.10 16.18 3.79
N ASN A 236 22.48 16.69 2.70
CA ASN A 236 22.72 18.01 2.20
C ASN A 236 21.55 18.95 2.53
N GLY A 237 21.86 20.13 3.04
CA GLY A 237 20.92 21.17 3.44
C GLY A 237 20.22 20.94 4.79
N TYR A 238 19.79 22.06 5.39
CA TYR A 238 19.17 22.07 6.72
C TYR A 238 17.77 21.42 6.73
N GLY A 239 17.04 21.49 5.64
CA GLY A 239 15.72 20.86 5.53
C GLY A 239 15.80 19.35 5.70
N LEU A 240 16.71 18.71 4.98
CA LEU A 240 16.95 17.28 5.08
C LEU A 240 17.58 16.89 6.41
N ALA A 241 18.56 17.67 6.88
CA ALA A 241 19.23 17.42 8.16
C ALA A 241 18.24 17.45 9.35
N SER A 242 17.24 18.34 9.31
CA SER A 242 16.19 18.39 10.32
C SER A 242 15.42 17.07 10.40
N GLN A 243 15.00 16.54 9.27
CA GLN A 243 14.31 15.26 9.19
C GLN A 243 15.22 14.09 9.62
N PHE A 244 16.47 14.13 9.19
CA PHE A 244 17.46 13.06 9.49
C PHE A 244 17.77 12.96 10.98
N TYR A 245 18.09 14.08 11.63
CA TYR A 245 18.49 14.06 13.03
C TYR A 245 17.33 14.06 14.01
N PHE A 246 16.19 14.64 13.64
CA PHE A 246 15.08 14.89 14.57
C PHE A 246 13.72 14.32 14.13
N GLY A 247 13.58 13.84 12.88
CA GLY A 247 12.33 13.29 12.37
C GLY A 247 11.20 14.31 12.24
N MET A 248 11.54 15.62 12.12
CA MET A 248 10.55 16.70 12.06
C MET A 248 10.99 17.83 11.12
N PRO A 249 10.06 18.64 10.60
CA PRO A 249 10.37 19.80 9.77
C PRO A 249 11.22 20.84 10.50
N LEU A 250 12.06 21.56 9.77
CA LEU A 250 13.00 22.55 10.31
C LEU A 250 12.33 23.61 11.19
N ARG A 251 11.11 24.04 10.83
CA ARG A 251 10.32 25.04 11.57
C ARG A 251 9.86 24.58 12.97
N GLU A 252 9.85 23.29 13.23
CA GLU A 252 9.41 22.69 14.50
C GLU A 252 10.57 22.50 15.48
N LEU A 253 11.83 22.68 15.04
CA LEU A 253 12.99 22.55 15.88
C LEU A 253 13.08 23.67 16.91
N ASN A 254 13.46 23.32 18.14
CA ASN A 254 13.82 24.32 19.15
C ASN A 254 15.23 24.91 18.86
N ILE A 255 15.59 25.99 19.56
CA ILE A 255 16.86 26.72 19.35
C ILE A 255 18.06 25.81 19.57
N SER A 256 18.04 24.95 20.58
CA SER A 256 19.10 23.98 20.87
C SER A 256 19.34 23.01 19.69
N GLN A 257 18.27 22.51 19.08
CA GLN A 257 18.35 21.63 17.93
C GLN A 257 18.83 22.36 16.67
N GLN A 258 18.39 23.59 16.45
CA GLN A 258 18.87 24.45 15.36
C GLN A 258 20.37 24.76 15.52
N ALA A 259 20.83 25.10 16.73
CA ALA A 259 22.23 25.32 17.06
C ALA A 259 23.09 24.05 16.85
N PHE A 260 22.53 22.87 17.14
CA PHE A 260 23.22 21.60 16.85
C PHE A 260 23.44 21.43 15.35
N LEU A 261 22.42 21.65 14.50
CA LEU A 261 22.58 21.56 13.04
C LEU A 261 23.64 22.53 12.50
N VAL A 262 23.68 23.75 13.02
CA VAL A 262 24.74 24.72 12.67
C VAL A 262 26.11 24.20 13.12
N GLY A 263 26.19 23.56 14.27
CA GLY A 263 27.43 22.97 14.78
C GLY A 263 28.04 21.92 13.86
N LEU A 264 27.21 21.17 13.11
CA LEU A 264 27.64 20.11 12.20
C LEU A 264 28.44 20.64 10.99
N VAL A 265 28.25 21.89 10.57
CA VAL A 265 28.94 22.48 9.42
C VAL A 265 30.46 22.34 9.50
N GLN A 266 31.03 22.47 10.68
CA GLN A 266 32.48 22.37 10.90
C GLN A 266 33.04 20.96 10.65
N GLY A 267 32.24 19.92 10.89
CA GLY A 267 32.68 18.53 10.73
C GLY A 267 31.56 17.52 11.08
N PRO A 268 30.71 17.19 10.14
CA PRO A 268 29.57 16.30 10.38
C PRO A 268 29.95 14.93 10.96
N THR A 269 31.08 14.38 10.52
CA THR A 269 31.59 13.08 10.99
C THR A 269 32.11 13.18 12.43
N LEU A 270 32.81 14.28 12.77
CA LEU A 270 33.39 14.50 14.10
C LEU A 270 32.29 14.72 15.16
N TYR A 271 31.21 15.42 14.79
CA TYR A 271 30.11 15.77 15.66
C TYR A 271 28.87 14.89 15.44
N ASN A 272 29.07 13.68 14.92
CA ASN A 272 27.99 12.71 14.75
C ASN A 272 27.40 12.34 16.11
N PRO A 273 26.11 12.59 16.38
CA PRO A 273 25.53 12.48 17.72
C PRO A 273 25.39 11.03 18.21
N TRP A 274 25.33 10.06 17.31
CA TRP A 274 25.25 8.63 17.67
C TRP A 274 26.62 8.03 17.97
N LYS A 275 27.68 8.55 17.32
CA LYS A 275 29.07 8.07 17.54
C LYS A 275 29.78 8.85 18.61
N ASN A 276 29.56 10.16 18.68
CA ASN A 276 30.29 11.10 19.51
C ASN A 276 29.34 12.09 20.24
N PRO A 277 28.39 11.63 21.08
CA PRO A 277 27.33 12.46 21.66
C PRO A 277 27.85 13.63 22.48
N GLU A 278 28.92 13.44 23.27
CA GLU A 278 29.54 14.48 24.08
C GLU A 278 30.19 15.60 23.24
N SER A 279 30.88 15.20 22.14
CA SER A 279 31.47 16.18 21.21
C SER A 279 30.40 16.97 20.47
N ALA A 280 29.30 16.31 20.08
CA ALA A 280 28.15 16.92 19.46
C ALA A 280 27.49 17.95 20.38
N LYS A 281 27.27 17.60 21.65
CA LYS A 281 26.72 18.49 22.69
C LYS A 281 27.64 19.70 22.92
N LYS A 282 28.94 19.47 23.12
CA LYS A 282 29.92 20.57 23.31
C LYS A 282 29.94 21.52 22.10
N ARG A 283 29.84 20.99 20.88
CA ARG A 283 29.82 21.83 19.68
C ARG A 283 28.52 22.65 19.58
N ARG A 284 27.37 22.08 19.89
CA ARG A 284 26.09 22.82 20.02
C ARG A 284 26.22 23.96 21.05
N ASP A 285 26.80 23.70 22.22
CA ASP A 285 26.94 24.67 23.29
C ASP A 285 27.83 25.85 22.87
N ILE A 286 28.86 25.60 22.02
CA ILE A 286 29.69 26.66 21.41
C ILE A 286 28.84 27.54 20.50
N VAL A 287 27.93 26.96 19.69
CA VAL A 287 27.03 27.76 18.83
C VAL A 287 26.07 28.61 19.66
N LEU A 288 25.47 28.05 20.70
CA LEU A 288 24.61 28.79 21.62
C LEU A 288 25.36 29.94 22.31
N ASN A 289 26.62 29.71 22.74
CA ASN A 289 27.46 30.76 23.30
C ASN A 289 27.78 31.87 22.28
N ASN A 290 28.00 31.52 21.02
CA ASN A 290 28.18 32.53 19.97
C ASN A 290 26.91 33.38 19.76
N MET A 291 25.73 32.78 19.85
CA MET A 291 24.46 33.51 19.79
C MET A 291 24.30 34.47 20.99
N LEU A 292 24.65 34.03 22.20
CA LEU A 292 24.67 34.89 23.40
C LEU A 292 25.63 36.06 23.22
N VAL A 293 26.86 35.84 22.79
CA VAL A 293 27.88 36.89 22.57
C VAL A 293 27.44 37.91 21.51
N MET A 294 26.65 37.47 20.51
CA MET A 294 26.09 38.34 19.47
C MET A 294 24.78 39.04 19.90
N GLY A 295 24.25 38.75 21.10
CA GLY A 295 23.01 39.33 21.61
C GLY A 295 21.74 38.75 20.96
N TYR A 296 21.84 37.58 20.30
CA TYR A 296 20.68 36.87 19.73
C TYR A 296 19.93 36.05 20.80
N LEU A 297 20.60 35.73 21.90
CA LEU A 297 20.00 35.13 23.11
C LEU A 297 20.35 35.98 24.32
N ASP A 298 19.43 36.06 25.26
CA ASP A 298 19.73 36.52 26.61
C ASP A 298 20.31 35.38 27.48
N GLN A 299 20.80 35.70 28.67
CA GLN A 299 21.44 34.76 29.59
C GLN A 299 20.48 33.62 30.00
N ALA A 300 19.23 33.93 30.30
CA ALA A 300 18.22 32.96 30.72
C ALA A 300 17.85 31.99 29.59
N GLN A 301 17.70 32.49 28.36
CA GLN A 301 17.50 31.67 27.17
C GLN A 301 18.68 30.75 26.90
N TYR A 302 19.92 31.26 27.00
CA TYR A 302 21.12 30.46 26.83
C TYR A 302 21.19 29.31 27.85
N GLU A 303 20.99 29.58 29.13
CA GLU A 303 21.02 28.53 30.16
C GLU A 303 19.96 27.48 29.95
N LYS A 304 18.73 27.89 29.57
CA LYS A 304 17.63 26.99 29.21
C LYS A 304 17.98 26.08 28.04
N GLU A 305 18.56 26.62 26.97
CA GLU A 305 18.83 25.86 25.76
C GLU A 305 20.05 24.96 25.89
N VAL A 306 21.09 25.34 26.66
CA VAL A 306 22.24 24.50 26.99
C VAL A 306 21.85 23.30 27.86
N ALA A 307 20.89 23.48 28.78
CA ALA A 307 20.41 22.39 29.65
C ALA A 307 19.65 21.30 28.88
N ARG A 308 19.15 21.59 27.67
CA ARG A 308 18.41 20.62 26.87
C ARG A 308 19.30 19.47 26.37
N PRO A 309 18.82 18.22 26.40
CA PRO A 309 19.47 17.12 25.71
C PRO A 309 19.39 17.31 24.18
N LEU A 310 20.24 16.60 23.43
CA LEU A 310 20.23 16.68 21.95
C LEU A 310 18.92 16.20 21.33
N ASN A 311 18.29 15.17 21.93
CA ASN A 311 17.00 14.59 21.49
C ASN A 311 16.99 14.18 19.99
N VAL A 312 18.10 13.60 19.52
CA VAL A 312 18.13 13.02 18.17
C VAL A 312 17.38 11.70 18.13
N VAL A 313 16.83 11.35 16.97
CA VAL A 313 16.15 10.06 16.76
C VAL A 313 17.11 8.90 16.95
N SER A 314 16.62 7.76 17.44
CA SER A 314 17.48 6.57 17.72
C SER A 314 17.98 5.90 16.45
N LYS A 315 17.22 5.93 15.37
CA LYS A 315 17.60 5.42 14.05
C LYS A 315 17.24 6.47 12.99
N PRO A 316 18.27 7.14 12.42
CA PRO A 316 18.03 8.05 11.32
C PRO A 316 17.67 7.26 10.06
N THR A 317 16.64 7.69 9.36
CA THR A 317 16.23 7.11 8.08
C THR A 317 16.42 8.15 6.98
N LEU A 318 17.52 8.03 6.21
CA LEU A 318 17.70 8.77 4.96
C LEU A 318 18.04 7.80 3.85
N GLY A 319 17.43 8.02 2.70
CA GLY A 319 17.65 7.19 1.52
C GLY A 319 17.17 5.75 1.65
N THR A 320 16.72 5.33 2.84
CA THR A 320 16.00 4.08 3.02
C THR A 320 14.52 4.37 2.88
N ALA A 321 13.95 3.91 1.80
CA ALA A 321 12.52 3.88 1.65
C ALA A 321 11.90 3.22 2.89
N SER A 322 10.90 3.87 3.51
CA SER A 322 10.20 3.28 4.65
C SER A 322 9.57 1.94 4.28
N PHE A 323 9.20 1.78 3.00
CA PHE A 323 8.58 0.59 2.42
C PHE A 323 9.19 0.29 1.03
N PRO A 324 10.42 -0.24 0.98
CA PRO A 324 11.19 -0.33 -0.26
C PRO A 324 10.55 -1.24 -1.32
N ASP A 325 9.87 -2.32 -0.92
CA ASP A 325 9.18 -3.20 -1.86
C ASP A 325 8.04 -2.46 -2.56
N PHE A 326 7.27 -1.64 -1.83
CA PHE A 326 6.21 -0.83 -2.41
C PHE A 326 6.76 0.29 -3.29
N LEU A 327 7.83 0.96 -2.85
CA LEU A 327 8.48 2.01 -3.62
C LEU A 327 9.04 1.49 -4.95
N ASP A 328 9.56 0.26 -4.99
CA ASP A 328 10.01 -0.37 -6.23
C ASP A 328 8.84 -0.62 -7.20
N ILE A 329 7.66 -1.01 -6.70
CA ILE A 329 6.45 -1.14 -7.53
C ILE A 329 6.10 0.22 -8.14
N VAL A 330 6.07 1.28 -7.32
CA VAL A 330 5.79 2.66 -7.78
C VAL A 330 6.78 3.08 -8.86
N ARG A 331 8.09 2.88 -8.62
CA ARG A 331 9.14 3.24 -9.58
C ARG A 331 8.98 2.51 -10.92
N ARG A 332 8.62 1.23 -10.90
CA ARG A 332 8.41 0.45 -12.13
C ARG A 332 7.15 0.89 -12.88
N GLN A 333 6.07 1.24 -12.17
CA GLN A 333 4.88 1.79 -12.80
C GLN A 333 5.16 3.16 -13.44
N LEU A 334 5.89 4.05 -12.74
CA LEU A 334 6.26 5.36 -13.30
C LEU A 334 7.12 5.25 -14.56
N LYS A 335 8.02 4.28 -14.64
CA LYS A 335 8.89 4.08 -15.82
C LYS A 335 8.14 3.72 -17.11
N THR A 336 6.86 3.35 -17.02
CA THR A 336 6.02 3.15 -18.22
C THR A 336 5.54 4.45 -18.83
N GLU A 337 5.49 5.55 -18.04
CA GLU A 337 4.91 6.84 -18.41
C GLU A 337 5.96 7.97 -18.45
N TYR A 338 7.00 7.89 -17.59
CA TYR A 338 7.99 8.96 -17.37
C TYR A 338 9.40 8.47 -17.68
N GLN A 339 10.24 9.37 -18.21
CA GLN A 339 11.67 9.11 -18.37
C GLN A 339 12.38 9.20 -17.01
N GLU A 340 13.51 8.53 -16.86
CA GLU A 340 14.31 8.55 -15.62
C GLU A 340 14.74 9.97 -15.24
N SER A 341 15.07 10.82 -16.24
CA SER A 341 15.40 12.25 -16.04
C SER A 341 14.28 13.03 -15.38
N ASP A 342 13.02 12.77 -15.76
CA ASP A 342 11.88 13.49 -15.19
C ASP A 342 11.67 13.15 -13.72
N LEU A 343 11.86 11.87 -13.39
CA LEU A 343 11.72 11.36 -12.03
C LEU A 343 12.83 11.83 -11.09
N THR A 344 14.02 12.12 -11.63
CA THR A 344 15.20 12.46 -10.83
C THR A 344 15.43 13.94 -10.67
N ASN A 345 14.94 14.79 -11.60
CA ASN A 345 15.37 16.18 -11.70
C ASN A 345 14.25 17.22 -11.61
N GLN A 346 12.97 16.82 -11.79
CA GLN A 346 11.85 17.77 -11.89
C GLN A 346 11.11 18.02 -10.58
N GLY A 347 11.49 17.38 -9.49
CA GLY A 347 10.86 17.56 -8.18
C GLY A 347 9.40 17.12 -8.14
N LEU A 348 9.04 16.08 -8.89
CA LEU A 348 7.69 15.56 -8.94
C LEU A 348 7.23 15.11 -7.55
N ARG A 349 5.94 15.26 -7.27
CA ARG A 349 5.29 14.72 -6.08
C ARG A 349 4.32 13.62 -6.50
N ILE A 350 4.54 12.42 -6.00
CA ILE A 350 3.84 11.21 -6.40
C ILE A 350 3.01 10.75 -5.20
N PHE A 351 1.70 10.80 -5.33
CA PHE A 351 0.77 10.32 -4.33
C PHE A 351 0.36 8.89 -4.65
N THR A 352 0.64 7.98 -3.73
CA THR A 352 0.42 6.55 -3.90
C THR A 352 -0.87 6.08 -3.24
N THR A 353 -1.16 4.81 -3.44
CA THR A 353 -2.29 4.12 -2.80
C THR A 353 -1.91 3.46 -1.48
N LEU A 354 -0.62 3.48 -1.11
CA LEU A 354 -0.12 2.86 0.12
C LEU A 354 -0.87 3.36 1.35
N ASP A 355 -1.37 2.44 2.16
CA ASP A 355 -1.86 2.73 3.50
C ASP A 355 -0.74 2.47 4.52
N PRO A 356 -0.19 3.50 5.20
CA PRO A 356 0.96 3.32 6.09
C PRO A 356 0.66 2.40 7.29
N ILE A 357 -0.57 2.45 7.80
CA ILE A 357 -1.01 1.62 8.94
C ILE A 357 -1.16 0.17 8.48
N ALA A 358 -1.88 -0.05 7.38
CA ALA A 358 -2.06 -1.38 6.81
C ALA A 358 -0.70 -2.01 6.44
N GLN A 359 0.16 -1.27 5.75
CA GLN A 359 1.50 -1.72 5.37
C GLN A 359 2.32 -2.14 6.59
N THR A 360 2.34 -1.31 7.65
CA THR A 360 3.10 -1.60 8.88
C THR A 360 2.58 -2.86 9.58
N LYS A 361 1.25 -2.97 9.74
CA LYS A 361 0.60 -4.13 10.36
C LYS A 361 0.86 -5.41 9.56
N ILE A 362 0.70 -5.35 8.23
CA ILE A 362 0.93 -6.49 7.33
C ILE A 362 2.39 -6.92 7.35
N GLN A 363 3.33 -5.98 7.24
CA GLN A 363 4.76 -6.27 7.25
C GLN A 363 5.22 -6.95 8.54
N ASN A 364 4.76 -6.48 9.70
CA ASN A 364 5.09 -7.07 10.99
C ASN A 364 4.49 -8.47 11.11
N SER A 365 3.19 -8.61 10.84
CA SER A 365 2.49 -9.90 10.88
C SER A 365 3.09 -10.93 9.92
N PHE A 366 3.47 -10.51 8.71
CA PHE A 366 4.14 -11.34 7.72
C PHE A 366 5.49 -11.85 8.25
N ARG A 367 6.37 -10.94 8.70
CA ARG A 367 7.71 -11.29 9.19
C ARG A 367 7.65 -12.19 10.42
N GLU A 368 6.79 -11.89 11.38
CA GLU A 368 6.59 -12.71 12.58
C GLU A 368 6.10 -14.12 12.23
N THR A 369 5.14 -14.23 11.31
CA THR A 369 4.59 -15.53 10.94
C THR A 369 5.60 -16.36 10.14
N VAL A 370 6.33 -15.76 9.19
CA VAL A 370 7.38 -16.45 8.44
C VAL A 370 8.52 -16.89 9.36
N ALA A 371 8.94 -16.03 10.30
CA ALA A 371 9.96 -16.38 11.29
C ALA A 371 9.53 -17.56 12.16
N ARG A 372 8.26 -17.59 12.59
CA ARG A 372 7.70 -18.73 13.36
C ARG A 372 7.72 -20.03 12.55
N LEU A 373 7.34 -19.99 11.26
CA LEU A 373 7.42 -21.15 10.37
C LEU A 373 8.86 -21.61 10.17
N ALA A 374 9.80 -20.68 9.98
CA ALA A 374 11.22 -21.01 9.84
C ALA A 374 11.78 -21.65 11.10
N ASN A 375 11.42 -21.16 12.29
CA ASN A 375 11.86 -21.67 13.57
C ASN A 375 11.26 -23.04 13.91
N ALA A 376 10.10 -23.40 13.33
CA ALA A 376 9.50 -24.72 13.52
C ALA A 376 10.31 -25.85 12.83
N ASN A 377 11.08 -25.53 11.78
CA ASN A 377 11.96 -26.48 11.10
C ASN A 377 13.22 -25.78 10.59
N PRO A 378 14.16 -25.38 11.48
CA PRO A 378 15.32 -24.57 11.11
C PRO A 378 16.27 -25.26 10.12
N SER A 379 16.35 -26.57 10.16
CA SER A 379 17.22 -27.35 9.26
C SER A 379 16.82 -27.21 7.79
N ARG A 380 15.54 -26.97 7.51
CA ARG A 380 14.99 -26.84 6.15
C ARG A 380 14.60 -25.41 5.81
N LEU A 381 14.11 -24.64 6.76
CA LEU A 381 13.39 -23.36 6.53
C LEU A 381 14.13 -22.11 7.05
N LYS A 382 15.42 -22.23 7.50
CA LYS A 382 16.18 -21.08 8.01
C LYS A 382 16.25 -19.91 7.02
N ASP A 383 16.26 -20.21 5.71
CA ASP A 383 16.36 -19.22 4.62
C ASP A 383 14.98 -19.00 3.94
N LEU A 384 13.88 -19.33 4.63
CA LEU A 384 12.53 -19.17 4.10
C LEU A 384 12.28 -17.73 3.71
N GLN A 385 11.85 -17.53 2.46
CA GLN A 385 11.47 -16.25 1.89
C GLN A 385 9.99 -16.24 1.54
N GLY A 386 9.50 -15.05 1.24
CA GLY A 386 8.11 -14.93 0.82
C GLY A 386 7.76 -13.53 0.34
N ALA A 387 6.53 -13.42 -0.12
CA ALA A 387 5.93 -12.17 -0.52
C ALA A 387 4.45 -12.14 -0.14
N ILE A 388 3.95 -10.95 0.17
CA ILE A 388 2.54 -10.67 0.32
C ILE A 388 2.18 -9.36 -0.38
N LEU A 389 1.07 -9.37 -1.10
CA LEU A 389 0.40 -8.21 -1.69
C LEU A 389 -1.00 -8.12 -1.13
N VAL A 390 -1.44 -6.90 -0.81
CA VAL A 390 -2.82 -6.62 -0.40
C VAL A 390 -3.37 -5.47 -1.22
N SER A 391 -4.56 -5.65 -1.78
CA SER A 391 -5.26 -4.63 -2.58
C SER A 391 -6.73 -4.50 -2.20
N HIS A 392 -7.32 -3.37 -2.57
CA HIS A 392 -8.77 -3.20 -2.61
C HIS A 392 -9.30 -3.72 -3.95
N PRO A 393 -10.11 -4.78 -3.96
CA PRO A 393 -10.63 -5.32 -5.23
C PRO A 393 -11.51 -4.32 -5.98
N GLU A 394 -12.24 -3.46 -5.26
CA GLU A 394 -13.18 -2.48 -5.83
C GLU A 394 -12.55 -1.49 -6.83
N ASN A 395 -11.26 -1.21 -6.71
CA ASN A 395 -10.57 -0.20 -7.51
C ASN A 395 -9.15 -0.58 -7.93
N GLY A 396 -8.66 -1.77 -7.56
CA GLY A 396 -7.32 -2.26 -7.86
C GLY A 396 -6.19 -1.57 -7.11
N GLU A 397 -6.48 -0.74 -6.09
CA GLU A 397 -5.46 -0.04 -5.32
C GLU A 397 -4.66 -0.98 -4.42
N LEU A 398 -3.34 -0.99 -4.61
CA LEU A 398 -2.42 -1.68 -3.70
C LEU A 398 -2.28 -0.88 -2.41
N ILE A 399 -2.63 -1.48 -1.28
CA ILE A 399 -2.53 -0.84 0.03
C ILE A 399 -1.30 -1.28 0.82
N ALA A 400 -0.78 -2.48 0.51
CA ALA A 400 0.43 -3.01 1.13
C ALA A 400 1.17 -3.98 0.19
N ALA A 401 2.49 -3.97 0.26
CA ALA A 401 3.37 -4.89 -0.45
C ALA A 401 4.63 -5.20 0.39
N VAL A 402 4.91 -6.49 0.58
CA VAL A 402 6.11 -6.97 1.26
C VAL A 402 6.73 -8.08 0.42
N GLY A 403 7.92 -7.86 -0.11
CA GLY A 403 8.66 -8.80 -0.98
C GLY A 403 9.89 -9.40 -0.31
N SER A 404 10.08 -9.13 0.99
CA SER A 404 11.27 -9.60 1.73
C SER A 404 10.95 -9.86 3.19
N THR A 405 11.46 -10.98 3.71
CA THR A 405 11.37 -11.31 5.14
C THR A 405 12.37 -10.54 5.98
N GLN A 406 13.42 -10.02 5.35
CA GLN A 406 14.51 -9.24 5.92
C GLN A 406 14.58 -7.86 5.24
N GLU A 407 15.73 -7.20 5.30
CA GLU A 407 15.96 -5.95 4.59
C GLU A 407 15.93 -6.16 3.07
N PHE A 408 15.44 -5.15 2.36
CA PHE A 408 15.35 -5.15 0.89
C PHE A 408 16.75 -5.12 0.27
N THR A 409 17.02 -6.06 -0.61
CA THR A 409 18.34 -6.22 -1.27
C THR A 409 18.31 -5.90 -2.78
N GLY A 410 17.21 -5.28 -3.26
CA GLY A 410 17.02 -4.97 -4.68
C GLY A 410 16.20 -6.02 -5.45
N PHE A 411 15.91 -7.18 -4.88
CA PHE A 411 15.05 -8.21 -5.46
C PHE A 411 13.66 -8.17 -4.81
N ASN A 412 12.68 -7.69 -5.55
CA ASN A 412 11.30 -7.57 -5.09
C ASN A 412 10.49 -8.82 -5.44
N ARG A 413 10.31 -9.71 -4.46
CA ARG A 413 9.62 -10.99 -4.72
C ARG A 413 8.16 -10.84 -5.09
N THR A 414 7.54 -9.70 -4.82
CA THR A 414 6.15 -9.44 -5.28
C THR A 414 6.04 -9.36 -6.81
N LEU A 415 7.11 -8.95 -7.48
CA LEU A 415 7.20 -8.75 -8.94
C LEU A 415 8.12 -9.77 -9.61
N ASP A 416 9.27 -10.05 -8.99
CA ASP A 416 10.40 -10.74 -9.63
C ASP A 416 10.44 -12.25 -9.34
N ALA A 417 9.77 -12.72 -8.29
CA ALA A 417 9.70 -14.14 -7.99
C ALA A 417 8.73 -14.84 -8.95
N LYS A 418 9.24 -15.27 -10.10
CA LYS A 418 8.52 -16.12 -11.05
C LYS A 418 8.62 -17.56 -10.56
N ARG A 419 7.50 -18.10 -10.07
CA ARG A 419 7.41 -19.43 -9.46
C ARG A 419 6.19 -20.17 -9.96
N GLN A 420 6.27 -21.49 -10.01
CA GLN A 420 5.11 -22.31 -10.30
C GLN A 420 4.02 -22.03 -9.28
N VAL A 421 2.81 -21.80 -9.77
CA VAL A 421 1.69 -21.37 -8.90
C VAL A 421 0.82 -22.52 -8.42
N GLY A 422 1.03 -23.72 -8.98
CA GLY A 422 0.30 -24.91 -8.59
C GLY A 422 -1.22 -24.74 -8.69
N SER A 423 -1.92 -25.29 -7.75
CA SER A 423 -3.40 -25.31 -7.73
C SER A 423 -4.09 -23.96 -7.68
N LEU A 424 -3.37 -22.82 -7.61
CA LEU A 424 -3.99 -21.49 -7.70
C LEU A 424 -4.68 -21.23 -9.05
N LEU A 425 -4.29 -21.93 -10.11
CA LEU A 425 -4.91 -21.76 -11.44
C LEU A 425 -6.15 -22.65 -11.66
N LYS A 426 -6.45 -23.60 -10.80
CA LYS A 426 -7.63 -24.45 -10.93
C LYS A 426 -8.96 -23.68 -11.07
N PRO A 427 -9.21 -22.58 -10.36
CA PRO A 427 -10.44 -21.81 -10.53
C PRO A 427 -10.71 -21.40 -11.98
N VAL A 428 -9.67 -21.17 -12.81
CA VAL A 428 -9.82 -20.84 -14.24
C VAL A 428 -10.39 -22.02 -15.03
N ILE A 429 -10.04 -23.26 -14.66
CA ILE A 429 -10.59 -24.47 -15.29
C ILE A 429 -12.08 -24.60 -14.95
N TYR A 430 -12.43 -24.44 -13.67
CA TYR A 430 -13.81 -24.53 -13.22
C TYR A 430 -14.67 -23.39 -13.78
N LEU A 431 -14.08 -22.20 -13.99
CA LEU A 431 -14.74 -21.11 -14.70
C LEU A 431 -15.15 -21.53 -16.13
N ASN A 432 -14.25 -22.16 -16.90
CA ASN A 432 -14.59 -22.66 -18.24
C ASN A 432 -15.75 -23.65 -18.21
N ALA A 433 -15.79 -24.50 -17.18
CA ALA A 433 -16.91 -25.45 -17.01
C ALA A 433 -18.24 -24.72 -16.73
N LEU A 434 -18.23 -23.73 -15.85
CA LEU A 434 -19.40 -22.92 -15.49
C LEU A 434 -19.87 -22.05 -16.68
N GLU A 435 -18.95 -21.40 -17.41
CA GLU A 435 -19.26 -20.60 -18.60
C GLU A 435 -19.88 -21.45 -19.73
N SER A 436 -19.58 -22.74 -19.77
CA SER A 436 -20.16 -23.65 -20.79
C SER A 436 -21.66 -23.91 -20.59
N GLY A 437 -22.20 -23.65 -19.39
CA GLY A 437 -23.57 -24.00 -19.02
C GLY A 437 -23.85 -25.51 -18.90
N ARG A 438 -22.85 -26.37 -19.16
CA ARG A 438 -22.97 -27.85 -19.06
C ARG A 438 -22.75 -28.41 -17.67
N TYR A 439 -22.08 -27.63 -16.82
CA TYR A 439 -21.68 -28.03 -15.48
C TYR A 439 -22.22 -27.05 -14.44
N ASN A 440 -22.58 -27.60 -13.30
CA ASN A 440 -22.88 -26.88 -12.07
C ASN A 440 -22.13 -27.48 -10.90
N TRP A 441 -22.24 -26.88 -9.72
CA TRP A 441 -21.45 -27.31 -8.55
C TRP A 441 -21.82 -28.70 -8.00
N ALA A 442 -22.99 -29.25 -8.32
CA ALA A 442 -23.39 -30.62 -7.98
C ALA A 442 -22.97 -31.65 -9.06
N SER A 443 -22.57 -31.18 -10.26
CA SER A 443 -22.17 -32.08 -11.35
C SER A 443 -21.06 -33.03 -10.90
N GLN A 444 -21.24 -34.33 -11.20
CA GLN A 444 -20.28 -35.37 -10.87
C GLN A 444 -19.10 -35.32 -11.82
N ILE A 445 -17.91 -35.14 -11.25
CA ILE A 445 -16.62 -35.16 -11.99
C ILE A 445 -15.86 -36.39 -11.60
N GLU A 446 -15.38 -37.13 -12.59
CA GLU A 446 -14.57 -38.30 -12.35
C GLU A 446 -13.16 -37.94 -11.86
N ASP A 447 -12.79 -38.43 -10.67
CA ASP A 447 -11.49 -38.25 -10.05
C ASP A 447 -10.73 -39.60 -9.99
N SER A 448 -10.68 -40.32 -11.14
CA SER A 448 -9.95 -41.57 -11.33
C SER A 448 -8.65 -41.35 -12.10
N PRO A 449 -7.67 -42.24 -12.03
CA PRO A 449 -6.42 -42.12 -12.76
C PRO A 449 -6.61 -41.80 -14.25
N ILE A 450 -5.80 -40.91 -14.80
CA ILE A 450 -5.82 -40.50 -16.19
C ILE A 450 -4.40 -40.45 -16.74
N SER A 451 -4.23 -40.81 -18.00
CA SER A 451 -2.97 -40.71 -18.73
C SER A 451 -3.18 -39.92 -20.01
N LEU A 452 -2.39 -38.90 -20.23
CA LEU A 452 -2.46 -38.06 -21.43
C LEU A 452 -1.18 -38.21 -22.25
N THR A 453 -1.32 -38.36 -23.57
CA THR A 453 -0.18 -38.32 -24.50
C THR A 453 0.22 -36.84 -24.69
N VAL A 454 1.50 -36.55 -24.48
CA VAL A 454 2.08 -35.22 -24.64
C VAL A 454 3.10 -35.22 -25.77
N GLU A 455 3.62 -34.02 -26.09
CA GLU A 455 4.59 -33.85 -27.17
C GLU A 455 5.76 -34.85 -27.10
N GLY A 456 6.15 -35.40 -28.20
CA GLY A 456 7.19 -36.45 -28.30
C GLY A 456 6.68 -37.84 -27.92
N ASN A 457 5.39 -38.08 -27.99
CA ASN A 457 4.72 -39.38 -27.70
C ASN A 457 4.96 -39.89 -26.27
N LYS A 458 5.23 -38.96 -25.32
CA LYS A 458 5.42 -39.30 -23.92
C LYS A 458 4.07 -39.33 -23.21
N THR A 459 3.93 -40.23 -22.25
CA THR A 459 2.73 -40.33 -21.42
C THR A 459 2.94 -39.53 -20.13
N TRP A 460 1.99 -38.65 -19.82
CA TRP A 460 1.93 -37.92 -18.54
C TRP A 460 0.76 -38.44 -17.71
N THR A 461 1.06 -38.90 -16.51
CA THR A 461 0.09 -39.47 -15.57
C THR A 461 0.10 -38.67 -14.29
N PRO A 462 -0.81 -37.66 -14.15
CA PRO A 462 -0.95 -36.88 -12.91
C PRO A 462 -1.47 -37.74 -11.76
N LYS A 463 -1.22 -37.31 -10.54
CA LYS A 463 -1.73 -37.93 -9.32
C LYS A 463 -2.33 -36.89 -8.39
N ASN A 464 -3.30 -37.30 -7.59
CA ASN A 464 -3.74 -36.52 -6.43
C ASN A 464 -2.63 -36.44 -5.38
N TYR A 465 -2.73 -35.49 -4.46
CA TYR A 465 -1.77 -35.35 -3.35
C TYR A 465 -1.77 -36.58 -2.44
N SER A 466 -2.97 -37.20 -2.23
CA SER A 466 -3.13 -38.46 -1.54
C SER A 466 -2.55 -39.68 -2.26
N GLY A 467 -2.28 -39.56 -3.57
CA GLY A 467 -1.88 -40.67 -4.45
C GLY A 467 -3.06 -41.36 -5.13
N ASP A 468 -4.23 -41.38 -4.50
CA ASP A 468 -5.41 -42.15 -4.94
C ASP A 468 -6.46 -41.27 -5.64
N GLY A 469 -7.30 -41.89 -6.48
CA GLY A 469 -8.52 -41.28 -7.01
C GLY A 469 -9.69 -41.43 -6.04
N HIS A 470 -10.72 -40.59 -6.19
CA HIS A 470 -11.91 -40.57 -5.33
C HIS A 470 -13.19 -41.01 -6.06
N GLY A 471 -13.04 -41.54 -7.30
CA GLY A 471 -14.20 -41.89 -8.14
C GLY A 471 -14.95 -40.66 -8.64
N TYR A 472 -16.27 -40.75 -8.68
CA TYR A 472 -17.11 -39.61 -9.02
C TYR A 472 -17.38 -38.76 -7.80
N VAL A 473 -17.11 -37.45 -7.91
CA VAL A 473 -17.28 -36.47 -6.82
C VAL A 473 -17.97 -35.22 -7.33
N PRO A 474 -18.77 -34.53 -6.50
CA PRO A 474 -19.34 -33.22 -6.88
C PRO A 474 -18.25 -32.22 -7.25
N MET A 475 -18.49 -31.41 -8.28
CA MET A 475 -17.54 -30.39 -8.76
C MET A 475 -17.11 -29.43 -7.65
N ALA A 476 -18.04 -29.05 -6.76
CA ALA A 476 -17.73 -28.23 -5.57
C ALA A 476 -16.69 -28.89 -4.65
N GLN A 477 -16.84 -30.20 -4.39
CA GLN A 477 -15.91 -30.97 -3.56
C GLN A 477 -14.54 -31.10 -4.22
N ALA A 478 -14.50 -31.32 -5.55
CA ALA A 478 -13.26 -31.41 -6.30
C ALA A 478 -12.43 -30.12 -6.24
N LEU A 479 -13.08 -28.94 -6.34
CA LEU A 479 -12.40 -27.64 -6.18
C LEU A 479 -12.01 -27.40 -4.71
N ALA A 480 -12.91 -27.66 -3.76
CA ALA A 480 -12.69 -27.41 -2.34
C ALA A 480 -11.47 -28.19 -1.79
N ASN A 481 -11.37 -29.46 -2.15
CA ASN A 481 -10.25 -30.33 -1.78
C ASN A 481 -9.07 -30.26 -2.75
N SER A 482 -9.20 -29.49 -3.83
CA SER A 482 -8.12 -29.28 -4.81
C SER A 482 -7.67 -30.56 -5.52
N TYR A 483 -8.60 -31.47 -5.85
CA TYR A 483 -8.26 -32.71 -6.56
C TYR A 483 -7.61 -32.42 -7.93
N ASN A 484 -6.56 -33.16 -8.24
CA ASN A 484 -5.77 -32.97 -9.44
C ASN A 484 -6.41 -33.67 -10.65
N LEU A 485 -6.89 -34.88 -10.46
CA LEU A 485 -7.40 -35.72 -11.55
C LEU A 485 -8.66 -35.12 -12.15
N SER A 486 -9.60 -34.69 -11.32
CA SER A 486 -10.79 -33.96 -11.74
C SER A 486 -10.45 -32.68 -12.51
N ALA A 487 -9.49 -31.88 -12.00
CA ALA A 487 -9.07 -30.64 -12.64
C ALA A 487 -8.43 -30.89 -14.02
N VAL A 488 -7.60 -31.94 -14.16
CA VAL A 488 -6.99 -32.30 -15.44
C VAL A 488 -8.02 -32.78 -16.45
N ARG A 489 -9.04 -33.56 -16.04
CA ARG A 489 -10.12 -34.00 -16.92
C ARG A 489 -10.91 -32.79 -17.46
N LEU A 490 -11.38 -31.91 -16.60
CA LEU A 490 -12.07 -30.68 -17.03
C LEU A 490 -11.17 -29.81 -17.90
N GLY A 491 -9.92 -29.59 -17.48
CA GLY A 491 -8.97 -28.80 -18.26
C GLY A 491 -8.72 -29.36 -19.67
N ASN A 492 -8.58 -30.69 -19.77
CA ASN A 492 -8.40 -31.36 -21.05
C ASN A 492 -9.67 -31.29 -21.93
N GLU A 493 -10.85 -31.36 -21.34
CA GLU A 493 -12.14 -31.24 -22.06
C GLU A 493 -12.31 -29.85 -22.69
N PHE A 494 -12.05 -28.77 -21.96
CA PHE A 494 -12.16 -27.40 -22.46
C PHE A 494 -10.93 -26.96 -23.27
N GLY A 495 -9.82 -27.65 -23.12
CA GLY A 495 -8.59 -27.44 -23.87
C GLY A 495 -7.70 -26.31 -23.38
N ILE A 496 -6.42 -26.41 -23.73
CA ILE A 496 -5.37 -25.46 -23.31
C ILE A 496 -5.62 -24.06 -23.86
N SER A 497 -6.20 -23.95 -25.05
CA SER A 497 -6.46 -22.63 -25.69
C SER A 497 -7.47 -21.79 -24.91
N SER A 498 -8.58 -22.37 -24.45
CA SER A 498 -9.57 -21.67 -23.62
C SER A 498 -8.95 -21.20 -22.30
N PHE A 499 -8.21 -22.08 -21.64
CA PHE A 499 -7.49 -21.77 -20.41
C PHE A 499 -6.51 -20.59 -20.58
N ARG A 500 -5.69 -20.59 -21.64
CA ARG A 500 -4.75 -19.52 -21.98
C ARG A 500 -5.44 -18.21 -22.29
N ASN A 501 -6.55 -18.25 -23.04
CA ASN A 501 -7.33 -17.07 -23.39
C ASN A 501 -7.85 -16.36 -22.13
N ASN A 502 -8.37 -17.10 -21.15
CA ASN A 502 -8.81 -16.51 -19.90
C ASN A 502 -7.65 -15.90 -19.11
N LEU A 503 -6.50 -16.56 -19.00
CA LEU A 503 -5.33 -15.98 -18.34
C LEU A 503 -4.87 -14.67 -19.02
N THR A 504 -4.91 -14.59 -20.34
CA THR A 504 -4.59 -13.36 -21.09
C THR A 504 -5.61 -12.24 -20.78
N LYS A 505 -6.91 -12.56 -20.79
CA LYS A 505 -7.97 -11.59 -20.41
C LYS A 505 -7.75 -11.05 -18.99
N PHE A 506 -7.31 -11.90 -18.05
CA PHE A 506 -7.03 -11.52 -16.65
C PHE A 506 -5.77 -10.69 -16.47
N GLY A 507 -4.99 -10.48 -17.54
CA GLY A 507 -3.81 -9.61 -17.52
C GLY A 507 -2.50 -10.33 -17.22
N VAL A 508 -2.45 -11.65 -17.40
CA VAL A 508 -1.19 -12.41 -17.29
C VAL A 508 -0.28 -12.09 -18.46
N THR A 509 0.95 -11.71 -18.15
CA THR A 509 2.00 -11.38 -19.13
C THR A 509 3.07 -12.48 -19.27
N SER A 510 3.15 -13.38 -18.32
CA SER A 510 4.06 -14.51 -18.35
C SER A 510 3.75 -15.44 -19.52
N LYS A 511 4.81 -16.04 -20.11
CA LYS A 511 4.66 -17.03 -21.19
C LYS A 511 3.97 -18.28 -20.65
N ILE A 512 2.82 -18.62 -21.20
CA ILE A 512 2.05 -19.79 -20.80
C ILE A 512 2.40 -20.94 -21.73
N PRO A 513 2.94 -22.05 -21.20
CA PRO A 513 3.30 -23.23 -22.00
C PRO A 513 2.09 -23.88 -22.66
N ASN A 514 2.34 -24.75 -23.66
CA ASN A 514 1.29 -25.46 -24.38
C ASN A 514 1.35 -26.99 -24.10
N TYR A 515 1.25 -27.35 -22.81
CA TYR A 515 1.19 -28.76 -22.38
C TYR A 515 0.23 -28.92 -21.19
N PRO A 516 -0.38 -30.11 -21.00
CA PRO A 516 -1.48 -30.30 -20.03
C PRO A 516 -1.14 -30.05 -18.58
N SER A 517 0.12 -30.12 -18.17
CA SER A 517 0.48 -29.87 -16.76
C SER A 517 0.22 -28.41 -16.31
N ILE A 518 -0.09 -27.48 -17.24
CA ILE A 518 -0.55 -26.13 -16.90
C ILE A 518 -1.84 -26.17 -16.09
N PHE A 519 -2.70 -27.19 -16.26
CA PHE A 519 -3.93 -27.36 -15.50
C PHE A 519 -3.66 -27.60 -14.01
N LEU A 520 -2.45 -28.02 -13.66
CA LEU A 520 -1.97 -28.14 -12.31
C LEU A 520 -1.05 -26.97 -11.90
N GLY A 521 -1.00 -25.91 -12.72
CA GLY A 521 -0.23 -24.70 -12.44
C GLY A 521 1.28 -24.86 -12.62
N ALA A 522 1.73 -25.75 -13.52
CA ALA A 522 3.13 -25.81 -13.98
C ALA A 522 3.46 -24.60 -14.88
N VAL A 523 3.24 -23.40 -14.35
CA VAL A 523 3.47 -22.10 -14.98
C VAL A 523 4.11 -21.17 -13.97
N ASP A 524 5.19 -20.51 -14.36
CA ASP A 524 5.90 -19.56 -13.52
C ASP A 524 5.24 -18.18 -13.60
N MET A 525 4.70 -17.71 -12.49
CA MET A 525 4.06 -16.40 -12.36
C MET A 525 4.53 -15.68 -11.08
N SER A 526 4.42 -14.36 -11.10
CA SER A 526 4.68 -13.53 -9.91
C SER A 526 3.44 -13.42 -9.02
N PRO A 527 3.62 -13.06 -7.73
CA PRO A 527 2.51 -12.71 -6.84
C PRO A 527 1.60 -11.61 -7.42
N MET A 528 2.17 -10.64 -8.15
CA MET A 528 1.42 -9.58 -8.80
C MET A 528 0.49 -10.11 -9.91
N GLU A 529 0.94 -11.08 -10.72
CA GLU A 529 0.09 -11.70 -11.72
C GLU A 529 -1.03 -12.52 -11.09
N MET A 530 -0.75 -13.21 -9.97
CA MET A 530 -1.79 -13.90 -9.20
C MET A 530 -2.80 -12.91 -8.60
N LEU A 531 -2.35 -11.74 -8.12
CA LEU A 531 -3.24 -10.67 -7.65
C LEU A 531 -4.18 -10.21 -8.79
N SER A 532 -3.66 -10.06 -10.01
CA SER A 532 -4.48 -9.70 -11.18
C SER A 532 -5.55 -10.75 -11.48
N ILE A 533 -5.21 -12.04 -11.45
CA ILE A 533 -6.18 -13.14 -11.71
C ILE A 533 -7.28 -13.11 -10.65
N TYR A 534 -6.93 -13.11 -9.36
CA TYR A 534 -7.91 -13.16 -8.27
C TYR A 534 -8.70 -11.86 -8.13
N GLY A 535 -8.16 -10.72 -8.60
CA GLY A 535 -8.88 -9.46 -8.72
C GLY A 535 -10.12 -9.60 -9.59
N ASN A 536 -10.03 -10.30 -10.72
CA ASN A 536 -11.19 -10.56 -11.59
C ASN A 536 -12.29 -11.41 -10.89
N PHE A 537 -11.91 -12.32 -10.01
CA PHE A 537 -12.86 -13.14 -9.24
C PHE A 537 -13.51 -12.33 -8.12
N ALA A 538 -12.72 -11.55 -7.38
CA ALA A 538 -13.18 -10.76 -6.24
C ALA A 538 -14.14 -9.63 -6.63
N THR A 539 -14.06 -9.14 -7.87
CA THR A 539 -14.89 -8.05 -8.41
C THR A 539 -16.17 -8.53 -9.10
N GLY A 540 -16.41 -9.84 -9.16
CA GLY A 540 -17.53 -10.39 -9.92
C GLY A 540 -17.34 -10.32 -11.43
N GLY A 541 -16.11 -10.43 -11.91
CA GLY A 541 -15.78 -10.54 -13.35
C GLY A 541 -15.23 -9.28 -13.99
N PHE A 542 -14.89 -8.26 -13.20
CA PHE A 542 -14.28 -7.02 -13.69
C PHE A 542 -12.78 -6.99 -13.40
N LYS A 543 -12.02 -6.55 -14.39
CA LYS A 543 -10.58 -6.31 -14.27
C LYS A 543 -10.33 -4.85 -13.95
N TYR A 544 -9.60 -4.63 -12.88
CA TYR A 544 -9.00 -3.34 -12.53
C TYR A 544 -7.47 -3.44 -12.64
N PRO A 545 -6.78 -2.44 -13.17
CA PRO A 545 -5.32 -2.41 -13.09
C PRO A 545 -4.87 -2.38 -11.63
N ASN A 546 -3.89 -3.22 -11.27
CA ASN A 546 -3.24 -3.12 -9.97
C ASN A 546 -2.41 -1.84 -9.93
N LYS A 547 -2.91 -0.81 -9.26
CA LYS A 547 -2.26 0.50 -9.22
C LYS A 547 -1.65 0.79 -7.84
N ALA A 548 -0.43 1.30 -7.85
CA ALA A 548 0.25 1.82 -6.68
C ALA A 548 0.24 3.36 -6.63
N ILE A 549 -0.17 4.03 -7.70
CA ILE A 549 -0.12 5.48 -7.86
C ILE A 549 -1.53 6.02 -8.08
N ARG A 550 -1.89 7.09 -7.36
CA ARG A 550 -3.14 7.84 -7.55
C ARG A 550 -2.93 9.04 -8.46
N THR A 551 -1.91 9.87 -8.14
CA THR A 551 -1.67 11.15 -8.83
C THR A 551 -0.19 11.48 -8.87
N VAL A 552 0.20 12.19 -9.93
CA VAL A 552 1.51 12.83 -10.08
C VAL A 552 1.28 14.32 -10.29
N VAL A 553 1.98 15.15 -9.50
CA VAL A 553 1.97 16.61 -9.64
C VAL A 553 3.39 17.12 -9.78
N ASP A 554 3.57 18.28 -10.45
CA ASP A 554 4.87 18.93 -10.59
C ASP A 554 5.31 19.61 -9.27
N ALA A 555 6.50 20.19 -9.28
CA ALA A 555 7.06 20.91 -8.13
C ALA A 555 6.19 22.10 -7.67
N ASN A 556 5.38 22.67 -8.57
CA ASN A 556 4.50 23.81 -8.29
C ASN A 556 3.08 23.39 -7.85
N GLY A 557 2.80 22.09 -7.76
CA GLY A 557 1.50 21.55 -7.40
C GLY A 557 0.52 21.36 -8.55
N ARG A 558 0.95 21.61 -9.81
CA ARG A 558 0.08 21.39 -10.96
C ARG A 558 -0.08 19.90 -11.22
N LEU A 559 -1.33 19.45 -11.35
CA LEU A 559 -1.65 18.08 -11.71
C LEU A 559 -1.09 17.74 -13.09
N LEU A 560 -0.24 16.72 -13.17
CA LEU A 560 0.29 16.17 -14.41
C LEU A 560 -0.54 14.97 -14.85
N GLU A 561 -0.84 14.06 -13.91
CA GLU A 561 -1.57 12.85 -14.22
C GLU A 561 -2.43 12.38 -13.03
N ARG A 562 -3.58 11.81 -13.33
CA ARG A 562 -4.44 11.10 -12.39
C ARG A 562 -4.74 9.72 -12.94
N PHE A 563 -4.27 8.69 -12.25
CA PHE A 563 -4.52 7.29 -12.60
C PHE A 563 -5.96 6.92 -12.25
N GLY A 564 -6.84 7.04 -13.24
CA GLY A 564 -8.27 6.75 -13.10
C GLY A 564 -8.57 5.26 -13.00
N LEU A 565 -9.87 4.94 -12.89
CA LEU A 565 -10.38 3.57 -12.98
C LEU A 565 -10.51 3.20 -14.47
N ASN A 566 -9.72 2.20 -14.91
CA ASN A 566 -9.89 1.57 -16.22
C ASN A 566 -10.49 0.18 -15.97
N VAL A 567 -11.80 0.06 -16.14
CA VAL A 567 -12.57 -1.14 -15.83
C VAL A 567 -12.90 -1.89 -17.11
N GLN A 568 -12.57 -3.17 -17.15
CA GLN A 568 -12.88 -4.06 -18.25
C GLN A 568 -13.62 -5.29 -17.74
N GLN A 569 -14.77 -5.62 -18.28
CA GLN A 569 -15.43 -6.90 -18.01
C GLN A 569 -14.65 -8.03 -18.71
N THR A 570 -14.26 -9.04 -17.95
CA THR A 570 -13.46 -10.17 -18.41
C THR A 570 -14.15 -11.52 -18.26
N ILE A 571 -15.10 -11.61 -17.31
CA ILE A 571 -15.90 -12.80 -17.01
C ILE A 571 -17.38 -12.37 -17.02
N ASP A 572 -18.24 -13.24 -17.50
CA ASP A 572 -19.68 -13.07 -17.37
C ASP A 572 -20.07 -12.98 -15.89
N PRO A 573 -20.91 -12.02 -15.46
CA PRO A 573 -21.27 -11.83 -14.06
C PRO A 573 -21.89 -13.07 -13.40
N SER A 574 -22.69 -13.84 -14.13
CA SER A 574 -23.31 -15.07 -13.63
C SER A 574 -22.26 -16.15 -13.39
N ALA A 575 -21.32 -16.32 -14.33
CA ALA A 575 -20.19 -17.26 -14.18
C ALA A 575 -19.26 -16.85 -13.02
N ALA A 576 -18.98 -15.54 -12.87
CA ALA A 576 -18.19 -15.02 -11.76
C ALA A 576 -18.87 -15.26 -10.41
N TYR A 577 -20.21 -15.04 -10.33
CA TYR A 577 -20.98 -15.33 -9.13
C TYR A 577 -20.96 -16.82 -8.76
N LEU A 578 -21.15 -17.70 -9.75
CA LEU A 578 -21.02 -19.15 -9.55
C LEU A 578 -19.61 -19.54 -9.09
N LEU A 579 -18.57 -19.01 -9.72
CA LEU A 579 -17.18 -19.29 -9.31
C LEU A 579 -16.90 -18.84 -7.87
N ASN A 580 -17.43 -17.66 -7.49
CA ASN A 580 -17.25 -17.16 -6.12
C ASN A 580 -17.84 -18.15 -5.09
N TYR A 581 -19.00 -18.74 -5.35
CA TYR A 581 -19.54 -19.80 -4.49
C TYR A 581 -18.55 -20.97 -4.32
N GLY A 582 -17.98 -21.45 -5.44
CA GLY A 582 -16.97 -22.54 -5.37
C GLY A 582 -15.73 -22.15 -4.55
N LEU A 583 -15.26 -20.91 -4.66
CA LEU A 583 -14.13 -20.39 -3.87
C LEU A 583 -14.50 -20.22 -2.38
N GLN A 584 -15.75 -19.91 -2.06
CA GLN A 584 -16.26 -19.92 -0.69
C GLN A 584 -16.29 -21.35 -0.12
N GLN A 585 -16.62 -22.37 -0.94
CA GLN A 585 -16.56 -23.77 -0.48
C GLN A 585 -15.13 -24.22 -0.14
N VAL A 586 -14.11 -23.73 -0.84
CA VAL A 586 -12.69 -23.95 -0.46
C VAL A 586 -12.41 -23.46 0.97
N MET A 587 -13.02 -22.33 1.36
CA MET A 587 -12.85 -21.73 2.69
C MET A 587 -13.75 -22.39 3.73
N ALA A 588 -14.95 -22.82 3.36
CA ALA A 588 -15.91 -23.40 4.31
C ALA A 588 -15.59 -24.86 4.67
N THR A 589 -15.29 -25.68 3.67
CA THR A 589 -15.16 -27.13 3.82
C THR A 589 -13.83 -27.69 3.34
N GLY A 590 -13.08 -26.92 2.53
CA GLY A 590 -11.90 -27.37 1.83
C GLY A 590 -10.57 -27.00 2.48
N THR A 591 -9.56 -26.81 1.64
CA THR A 591 -8.17 -26.55 2.04
C THR A 591 -7.95 -25.22 2.75
N GLY A 592 -8.91 -24.30 2.70
CA GLY A 592 -8.89 -22.99 3.35
C GLY A 592 -9.61 -22.93 4.70
N LYS A 593 -10.28 -24.02 5.13
CA LYS A 593 -11.20 -24.03 6.29
C LYS A 593 -10.59 -23.54 7.61
N ALA A 594 -9.27 -23.67 7.77
CA ALA A 594 -8.57 -23.20 8.97
C ALA A 594 -8.68 -21.66 9.16
N ALA A 595 -9.04 -20.90 8.13
CA ALA A 595 -9.26 -19.45 8.23
C ALA A 595 -10.38 -19.11 9.23
N TYR A 596 -11.45 -19.90 9.26
CA TYR A 596 -12.58 -19.68 10.14
C TYR A 596 -12.34 -20.09 11.61
N ASN A 597 -11.18 -20.64 11.94
CA ASN A 597 -10.74 -20.75 13.33
C ASN A 597 -10.34 -19.39 13.94
N THR A 598 -10.11 -18.38 13.11
CA THR A 598 -9.62 -17.07 13.52
C THR A 598 -10.48 -15.92 13.01
N LEU A 599 -10.95 -16.02 11.77
CA LEU A 599 -11.77 -15.01 11.10
C LEU A 599 -13.24 -15.42 11.17
N PRO A 600 -14.18 -14.47 11.34
CA PRO A 600 -15.61 -14.76 11.38
C PRO A 600 -16.13 -15.45 10.12
N ALA A 601 -17.03 -16.43 10.28
CA ALA A 601 -17.58 -17.19 9.15
C ALA A 601 -18.58 -16.37 8.30
N ASP A 602 -19.22 -15.35 8.88
CA ASP A 602 -20.13 -14.41 8.21
C ASP A 602 -19.43 -13.53 7.19
N LEU A 603 -18.10 -13.44 7.23
CA LEU A 603 -17.29 -12.78 6.20
C LEU A 603 -17.41 -13.46 4.82
N LYS A 604 -17.86 -14.72 4.78
CA LYS A 604 -18.03 -15.48 3.52
C LYS A 604 -16.79 -15.40 2.63
N LEU A 605 -15.62 -15.60 3.24
CA LEU A 605 -14.33 -15.51 2.57
C LEU A 605 -14.25 -16.45 1.36
N ALA A 606 -13.58 -16.02 0.32
CA ALA A 606 -13.32 -16.83 -0.87
C ALA A 606 -11.83 -16.91 -1.13
N GLY A 607 -11.33 -18.05 -1.58
CA GLY A 607 -9.89 -18.22 -1.78
C GLY A 607 -9.48 -19.59 -2.28
N LYS A 608 -8.19 -19.75 -2.53
CA LYS A 608 -7.60 -21.00 -3.01
C LYS A 608 -6.18 -21.17 -2.49
N SER A 609 -5.83 -22.38 -2.09
CA SER A 609 -4.46 -22.79 -1.77
C SER A 609 -3.74 -23.29 -3.03
N GLY A 610 -2.44 -23.04 -3.11
CA GLY A 610 -1.54 -23.57 -4.12
C GLY A 610 -0.35 -24.28 -3.48
N THR A 611 -0.02 -25.44 -4.01
CA THR A 611 1.17 -26.21 -3.63
C THR A 611 1.80 -26.72 -4.90
N THR A 612 3.10 -26.54 -5.06
CA THR A 612 3.84 -27.06 -6.21
C THR A 612 4.37 -28.45 -5.92
N ASN A 613 4.84 -29.11 -6.97
CA ASN A 613 5.45 -30.42 -6.85
C ASN A 613 6.59 -30.40 -5.82
N ASP A 614 6.73 -31.48 -5.08
CA ASP A 614 7.71 -31.64 -4.00
C ASP A 614 7.59 -30.58 -2.89
N THR A 615 6.47 -29.82 -2.81
CA THR A 615 6.27 -28.77 -1.81
C THR A 615 7.40 -27.71 -1.80
N ARG A 616 7.83 -27.25 -2.99
CA ARG A 616 8.86 -26.20 -3.13
C ARG A 616 8.29 -24.84 -2.85
N ASP A 617 7.08 -24.57 -3.34
CA ASP A 617 6.38 -23.30 -3.20
C ASP A 617 5.02 -23.51 -2.52
N SER A 618 4.72 -22.66 -1.60
CA SER A 618 3.44 -22.58 -0.87
C SER A 618 2.75 -21.28 -1.22
N TRP A 619 1.51 -21.37 -1.70
CA TRP A 619 0.73 -20.23 -2.14
C TRP A 619 -0.64 -20.18 -1.48
N PHE A 620 -1.13 -18.97 -1.28
CA PHE A 620 -2.53 -18.74 -0.97
C PHE A 620 -2.98 -17.41 -1.59
N ALA A 621 -4.13 -17.42 -2.27
CA ALA A 621 -4.81 -16.23 -2.75
C ALA A 621 -6.25 -16.26 -2.25
N GLY A 622 -6.71 -15.18 -1.63
CA GLY A 622 -8.06 -15.12 -1.08
C GLY A 622 -8.48 -13.70 -0.75
N TYR A 623 -9.79 -13.52 -0.62
CA TYR A 623 -10.39 -12.20 -0.44
C TYR A 623 -11.61 -12.21 0.48
N SER A 624 -11.85 -11.04 1.04
CA SER A 624 -13.09 -10.60 1.69
C SER A 624 -13.81 -9.60 0.78
N GLY A 625 -14.84 -8.94 1.26
CA GLY A 625 -15.57 -7.94 0.48
C GLY A 625 -14.77 -6.69 0.12
N ASN A 626 -13.70 -6.40 0.84
CA ASN A 626 -12.91 -5.17 0.66
C ASN A 626 -11.38 -5.37 0.59
N HIS A 627 -10.87 -6.58 0.79
CA HIS A 627 -9.44 -6.86 0.67
C HIS A 627 -9.19 -8.16 -0.09
N LEU A 628 -8.27 -8.10 -1.03
CA LEU A 628 -7.68 -9.25 -1.71
C LEU A 628 -6.22 -9.36 -1.30
N ALA A 629 -5.78 -10.54 -0.85
CA ALA A 629 -4.39 -10.78 -0.52
C ALA A 629 -3.86 -12.05 -1.21
N VAL A 630 -2.61 -11.94 -1.70
CA VAL A 630 -1.86 -13.05 -2.30
C VAL A 630 -0.57 -13.25 -1.52
N VAL A 631 -0.32 -14.47 -1.09
CA VAL A 631 0.88 -14.88 -0.34
C VAL A 631 1.62 -15.96 -1.11
N TRP A 632 2.93 -15.80 -1.20
CA TRP A 632 3.88 -16.81 -1.62
C TRP A 632 4.95 -17.04 -0.56
N LEU A 633 5.31 -18.31 -0.33
CA LEU A 633 6.47 -18.71 0.46
C LEU A 633 7.28 -19.75 -0.30
N GLY A 634 8.60 -19.64 -0.20
CA GLY A 634 9.54 -20.56 -0.86
C GLY A 634 11.00 -20.28 -0.47
N LEU A 635 11.91 -21.01 -1.05
CA LEU A 635 13.34 -20.78 -0.95
C LEU A 635 13.86 -20.22 -2.27
N ASP A 636 14.70 -19.18 -2.23
CA ASP A 636 15.25 -18.56 -3.44
C ASP A 636 16.05 -19.54 -4.31
N ASN A 637 16.66 -20.55 -3.70
CA ASN A 637 17.39 -21.62 -4.36
C ASN A 637 16.50 -22.76 -4.87
N ASN A 638 15.17 -22.61 -4.82
CA ASN A 638 14.16 -23.57 -5.29
C ASN A 638 14.23 -24.96 -4.63
N LYS A 639 14.79 -25.08 -3.42
CA LYS A 639 14.77 -26.32 -2.65
C LYS A 639 13.39 -26.60 -2.06
N VAL A 640 13.17 -27.85 -1.67
CA VAL A 640 11.95 -28.33 -1.02
C VAL A 640 11.75 -27.65 0.33
N THR A 641 10.60 -26.99 0.53
CA THR A 641 10.21 -26.39 1.81
C THR A 641 9.50 -27.36 2.73
N GLY A 642 8.74 -28.31 2.15
CA GLY A 642 7.81 -29.16 2.88
C GLY A 642 6.51 -28.44 3.30
N LEU A 643 6.33 -27.18 2.87
CA LEU A 643 5.12 -26.41 3.16
C LEU A 643 4.11 -26.56 2.03
N THR A 644 2.89 -26.91 2.40
CA THR A 644 1.73 -26.84 1.51
C THR A 644 1.10 -25.44 1.55
N GLY A 645 0.20 -25.13 0.62
CA GLY A 645 -0.58 -23.90 0.67
C GLY A 645 -1.33 -23.72 1.99
N SER A 646 -1.86 -24.80 2.53
CA SER A 646 -2.61 -24.78 3.80
C SER A 646 -1.72 -24.68 5.05
N SER A 647 -0.50 -25.24 5.04
CA SER A 647 0.40 -25.23 6.19
C SER A 647 1.38 -24.06 6.20
N GLY A 648 1.66 -23.44 5.04
CA GLY A 648 2.60 -22.32 4.88
C GLY A 648 1.91 -20.99 4.61
N ALA A 649 1.43 -20.75 3.39
CA ALA A 649 0.91 -19.45 2.96
C ALA A 649 -0.44 -19.09 3.60
N LEU A 650 -1.34 -20.03 3.84
CA LEU A 650 -2.63 -19.77 4.50
C LEU A 650 -2.49 -19.17 5.90
N PRO A 651 -1.65 -19.68 6.83
CA PRO A 651 -1.40 -19.04 8.12
C PRO A 651 -0.91 -17.60 8.01
N VAL A 652 -0.06 -17.30 7.03
CA VAL A 652 0.41 -15.92 6.76
C VAL A 652 -0.75 -15.05 6.29
N TRP A 653 -1.56 -15.54 5.36
CA TRP A 653 -2.75 -14.87 4.86
C TRP A 653 -3.76 -14.57 5.99
N ILE A 654 -4.06 -15.56 6.84
CA ILE A 654 -4.98 -15.40 7.99
C ILE A 654 -4.49 -14.31 8.93
N ASN A 655 -3.21 -14.36 9.33
CA ASN A 655 -2.64 -13.39 10.26
C ASN A 655 -2.58 -11.97 9.65
N ALA A 656 -2.36 -11.85 8.35
CA ALA A 656 -2.42 -10.58 7.64
C ALA A 656 -3.85 -10.02 7.56
N MET A 657 -4.82 -10.83 7.14
CA MET A 657 -6.23 -10.40 7.03
C MET A 657 -6.83 -10.01 8.38
N LYS A 658 -6.40 -10.67 9.48
CA LYS A 658 -6.79 -10.30 10.84
C LYS A 658 -6.36 -8.89 11.25
N GLN A 659 -5.31 -8.34 10.64
CA GLN A 659 -4.82 -6.98 10.92
C GLN A 659 -5.69 -5.88 10.32
N LEU A 660 -6.56 -6.24 9.39
CA LEU A 660 -7.40 -5.32 8.62
C LEU A 660 -8.87 -5.50 8.99
N ARG A 661 -9.64 -4.43 8.82
CA ARG A 661 -11.10 -4.48 8.99
C ARG A 661 -11.72 -5.13 7.77
N GLN A 662 -12.24 -6.32 7.96
CA GLN A 662 -12.85 -7.09 6.88
C GLN A 662 -14.33 -6.76 6.71
N LYS A 663 -14.81 -6.80 5.47
CA LYS A 663 -16.23 -6.79 5.11
C LYS A 663 -16.62 -8.14 4.52
N PRO A 664 -17.87 -8.59 4.69
CA PRO A 664 -18.34 -9.80 4.03
C PRO A 664 -18.24 -9.72 2.51
N VAL A 665 -17.89 -10.84 1.87
CA VAL A 665 -18.03 -10.95 0.41
C VAL A 665 -19.52 -10.87 0.07
N ASN A 666 -19.90 -9.88 -0.70
CA ASN A 666 -21.28 -9.62 -1.11
C ASN A 666 -21.33 -9.23 -2.59
N LEU A 667 -21.21 -10.20 -3.48
CA LEU A 667 -21.43 -9.97 -4.90
C LEU A 667 -22.95 -9.90 -5.17
N ARG A 668 -23.35 -8.90 -5.96
CA ARG A 668 -24.74 -8.80 -6.41
C ARG A 668 -25.11 -10.05 -7.20
N GLN A 669 -26.19 -10.72 -6.79
CA GLN A 669 -26.71 -11.87 -7.52
C GLN A 669 -27.28 -11.41 -8.88
N PRO A 670 -26.82 -11.98 -10.00
CA PRO A 670 -27.42 -11.75 -11.31
C PRO A 670 -28.81 -12.35 -11.41
N ASP A 671 -29.66 -11.75 -12.28
CA ASP A 671 -31.05 -12.18 -12.45
C ASP A 671 -31.16 -13.60 -13.02
N GLU A 672 -30.16 -14.06 -13.76
CA GLU A 672 -30.06 -15.40 -14.31
C GLU A 672 -29.75 -16.49 -13.28
N ILE A 673 -29.43 -16.13 -12.04
CA ILE A 673 -29.09 -17.08 -10.99
C ILE A 673 -30.32 -17.46 -10.17
N SER A 674 -30.48 -18.75 -9.92
CA SER A 674 -31.46 -19.34 -9.01
C SER A 674 -30.78 -20.27 -8.02
N TRP A 675 -31.12 -20.18 -6.75
CA TRP A 675 -30.64 -21.09 -5.72
C TRP A 675 -31.58 -22.27 -5.56
N GLN A 676 -31.05 -23.49 -5.66
CA GLN A 676 -31.82 -24.72 -5.60
C GLN A 676 -31.14 -25.77 -4.73
N TRP A 677 -31.94 -26.63 -4.13
CA TRP A 677 -31.45 -27.89 -3.55
C TRP A 677 -31.28 -28.90 -4.68
N ILE A 678 -30.07 -29.44 -4.83
CA ILE A 678 -29.73 -30.43 -5.87
C ILE A 678 -29.14 -31.65 -5.16
N ASP A 679 -29.61 -32.84 -5.54
CA ASP A 679 -28.98 -34.08 -5.16
C ASP A 679 -27.64 -34.24 -5.88
N SER A 680 -26.55 -34.27 -5.13
CA SER A 680 -25.20 -34.35 -5.67
C SER A 680 -24.87 -35.70 -6.31
N THR A 681 -25.71 -36.73 -6.15
CA THR A 681 -25.47 -38.08 -6.71
C THR A 681 -26.02 -38.25 -8.11
N ASN A 682 -27.17 -37.65 -8.39
CA ASN A 682 -27.85 -37.77 -9.69
C ASN A 682 -28.13 -36.46 -10.42
N GLY A 683 -27.91 -35.30 -9.73
CA GLY A 683 -28.11 -33.98 -10.31
C GLY A 683 -29.56 -33.49 -10.38
N GLU A 684 -30.50 -34.18 -9.74
CA GLU A 684 -31.93 -33.83 -9.73
C GLU A 684 -32.24 -32.81 -8.62
N LEU A 685 -33.43 -32.14 -8.75
CA LEU A 685 -33.95 -31.32 -7.66
C LEU A 685 -34.14 -32.13 -6.39
N SER A 686 -33.80 -31.55 -5.27
CA SER A 686 -33.89 -32.16 -3.96
C SER A 686 -34.51 -31.19 -2.96
N ALA A 687 -34.50 -31.52 -1.67
CA ALA A 687 -35.00 -30.65 -0.61
C ALA A 687 -34.04 -30.64 0.58
N GLN A 688 -34.21 -29.65 1.44
CA GLN A 688 -33.45 -29.57 2.68
C GLN A 688 -33.66 -30.80 3.54
N GLY A 689 -32.56 -31.44 3.98
CA GLY A 689 -32.60 -32.64 4.82
C GLY A 689 -32.53 -33.94 4.02
N CYS A 690 -32.66 -33.96 2.71
CA CYS A 690 -32.44 -35.13 1.87
C CYS A 690 -30.95 -35.53 1.84
N GLY A 691 -30.70 -36.85 1.78
CA GLY A 691 -29.33 -37.35 1.65
C GLY A 691 -28.68 -36.85 0.36
N GLY A 692 -27.45 -36.36 0.45
CA GLY A 692 -26.71 -35.83 -0.74
C GLY A 692 -27.16 -34.46 -1.22
N ALA A 693 -28.18 -33.83 -0.62
CA ALA A 693 -28.69 -32.53 -1.05
C ALA A 693 -27.69 -31.41 -0.79
N MET A 694 -27.42 -30.59 -1.83
CA MET A 694 -26.59 -29.39 -1.78
C MET A 694 -27.41 -28.18 -2.18
N TYR A 695 -27.41 -27.12 -1.37
CA TYR A 695 -28.00 -25.84 -1.72
C TYR A 695 -27.00 -24.99 -2.52
N ILE A 696 -27.21 -24.85 -3.82
CA ILE A 696 -26.24 -24.28 -4.75
C ILE A 696 -26.88 -23.25 -5.68
N PRO A 697 -26.12 -22.23 -6.13
CA PRO A 697 -26.55 -21.34 -7.20
C PRO A 697 -26.41 -22.03 -8.57
N LEU A 698 -27.38 -21.83 -9.43
CA LEU A 698 -27.50 -22.37 -10.79
C LEU A 698 -27.91 -21.28 -11.77
N LEU A 699 -27.54 -21.41 -13.04
CA LEU A 699 -28.18 -20.65 -14.10
C LEU A 699 -29.63 -21.13 -14.23
N ARG A 700 -30.63 -20.21 -14.30
CA ARG A 700 -32.06 -20.56 -14.32
C ARG A 700 -32.41 -21.58 -15.41
N HIS A 701 -31.80 -21.49 -16.58
CA HIS A 701 -32.05 -22.39 -17.69
C HIS A 701 -31.38 -23.77 -17.52
N THR A 702 -30.52 -23.95 -16.51
CA THR A 702 -29.88 -25.25 -16.20
C THR A 702 -30.50 -25.92 -15.01
N VAL A 703 -31.55 -25.36 -14.43
CA VAL A 703 -32.27 -25.98 -13.30
C VAL A 703 -32.91 -27.29 -13.80
N PRO A 704 -32.66 -28.43 -13.14
CA PRO A 704 -33.24 -29.73 -13.55
C PRO A 704 -34.77 -29.69 -13.54
N ASN A 705 -35.37 -30.43 -14.46
CA ASN A 705 -36.85 -30.61 -14.51
C ASN A 705 -37.31 -31.82 -13.70
N SER A 706 -36.38 -32.73 -13.31
CA SER A 706 -36.68 -33.91 -12.48
C SER A 706 -36.32 -33.64 -11.03
N ALA A 707 -37.04 -34.27 -10.12
CA ALA A 707 -36.81 -34.20 -8.69
C ALA A 707 -36.69 -35.62 -8.09
N THR A 708 -35.83 -35.78 -7.07
CA THR A 708 -35.74 -37.01 -6.31
C THR A 708 -37.04 -37.25 -5.55
N GLU A 709 -37.33 -38.51 -5.17
CA GLU A 709 -38.48 -38.84 -4.33
C GLU A 709 -38.55 -37.99 -3.04
N CYS A 710 -37.41 -37.77 -2.40
CA CYS A 710 -37.27 -36.92 -1.21
C CYS A 710 -37.52 -35.45 -1.52
N GLY A 711 -37.25 -35.00 -2.74
CA GLY A 711 -37.43 -33.59 -3.21
C GLY A 711 -38.82 -33.33 -3.74
N MET A 712 -39.64 -34.34 -3.94
CA MET A 712 -41.02 -34.11 -4.36
C MET A 712 -41.84 -33.50 -3.22
N PRO A 713 -42.66 -32.45 -3.50
CA PRO A 713 -43.60 -31.98 -2.49
C PRO A 713 -44.54 -33.15 -2.11
N HIS A 714 -44.43 -33.61 -0.87
CA HIS A 714 -45.45 -34.55 -0.35
C HIS A 714 -46.76 -33.80 -0.29
N TYR A 715 -47.61 -34.06 -1.25
CA TYR A 715 -49.05 -33.81 -1.08
C TYR A 715 -49.48 -34.74 0.03
N GLN A 716 -49.67 -34.22 1.23
CA GLN A 716 -50.40 -34.95 2.27
C GLN A 716 -51.80 -35.19 1.66
N VAL A 717 -52.00 -36.38 1.14
CA VAL A 717 -53.36 -36.91 0.89
C VAL A 717 -53.97 -37.04 2.27
N ASP A 718 -54.96 -36.17 2.54
CA ASP A 718 -55.75 -36.25 3.78
C ASP A 718 -56.27 -37.67 3.89
N PRO A 719 -55.96 -38.46 4.93
CA PRO A 719 -56.43 -39.84 5.06
C PRO A 719 -57.95 -39.96 5.13
N GLN A 720 -58.68 -38.86 5.12
CA GLN A 720 -60.17 -38.84 5.15
C GLN A 720 -60.80 -38.68 3.77
N TYR A 721 -60.03 -38.62 2.65
CA TYR A 721 -60.65 -38.59 1.31
C TYR A 721 -61.06 -40.00 0.89
N ASN A 722 -62.34 -40.31 1.14
CA ASN A 722 -63.03 -41.53 0.66
C ASN A 722 -63.62 -41.29 -0.71
N PRO A 723 -63.14 -41.94 -1.80
CA PRO A 723 -63.62 -41.70 -3.16
C PRO A 723 -65.04 -42.27 -3.49
N ASP A 724 -65.77 -42.84 -2.53
CA ASP A 724 -67.06 -43.54 -2.80
C ASP A 724 -68.32 -42.75 -2.46
N THR A 725 -68.27 -41.42 -2.32
CA THR A 725 -69.53 -40.63 -2.30
C THR A 725 -69.75 -39.89 -3.61
N GLN A 726 -70.36 -40.60 -4.60
CA GLN A 726 -71.07 -39.97 -5.71
C GLN A 726 -72.31 -39.26 -5.20
N HIS A 727 -72.51 -38.01 -5.55
CA HIS A 727 -73.61 -37.30 -6.18
C HIS A 727 -73.71 -35.85 -5.69
N ASN A 728 -73.67 -35.05 -6.67
CA ASN A 728 -74.35 -33.85 -7.06
C ASN A 728 -73.46 -32.65 -7.41
N ALA A 729 -73.53 -32.40 -8.69
CA ALA A 729 -73.00 -31.23 -9.33
C ALA A 729 -73.54 -29.91 -8.79
N SER A 730 -72.67 -29.05 -8.42
CA SER A 730 -72.87 -27.61 -8.61
C SER A 730 -71.55 -27.00 -8.94
N GLN A 731 -71.48 -26.17 -9.99
CA GLN A 731 -70.37 -25.56 -10.62
C GLN A 731 -69.51 -24.75 -9.64
N PRO A 732 -68.18 -24.68 -9.80
CA PRO A 732 -67.33 -23.89 -8.96
C PRO A 732 -67.46 -22.41 -9.27
N GLN A 733 -67.72 -21.61 -8.27
CA GLN A 733 -67.52 -20.19 -8.30
C GLN A 733 -66.00 -19.90 -8.14
N SER A 734 -65.55 -19.12 -9.11
CA SER A 734 -64.36 -18.27 -9.28
C SER A 734 -63.38 -18.07 -8.14
N ASN A 735 -62.14 -18.26 -8.47
CA ASN A 735 -60.94 -17.47 -8.22
C ASN A 735 -61.12 -16.20 -7.37
N ASP A 736 -61.02 -16.29 -6.06
CA ASP A 736 -60.86 -15.11 -5.21
C ASP A 736 -59.71 -15.22 -4.19
N SER A 737 -58.94 -16.31 -4.19
CA SER A 737 -57.86 -16.48 -3.20
C SER A 737 -56.45 -16.15 -3.72
N ILE A 738 -56.27 -15.94 -5.03
CA ILE A 738 -54.95 -15.58 -5.59
C ILE A 738 -54.83 -14.06 -5.76
N GLU A 739 -55.94 -13.35 -6.00
CA GLU A 739 -55.89 -11.89 -6.11
C GLU A 739 -55.73 -11.17 -4.77
N ASN A 740 -56.12 -11.76 -3.66
CA ASN A 740 -55.89 -11.16 -2.34
C ASN A 740 -54.43 -11.28 -1.85
N TYR A 741 -53.69 -12.29 -2.30
CA TYR A 741 -52.25 -12.41 -1.93
C TYR A 741 -51.36 -11.49 -2.78
N ILE A 742 -51.81 -11.10 -3.96
CA ILE A 742 -51.09 -10.14 -4.81
C ILE A 742 -51.41 -8.70 -4.36
N ARG A 743 -52.59 -8.44 -3.80
CA ARG A 743 -52.99 -7.11 -3.33
C ARG A 743 -52.32 -6.69 -2.01
N GLU A 744 -51.98 -7.63 -1.14
CA GLU A 744 -51.26 -7.33 0.11
C GLU A 744 -49.76 -7.10 -0.10
N SER A 745 -49.18 -7.62 -1.21
CA SER A 745 -47.76 -7.37 -1.55
C SER A 745 -47.53 -6.05 -2.32
N GLU A 746 -48.60 -5.45 -2.94
CA GLU A 746 -48.51 -4.16 -3.63
C GLU A 746 -48.74 -2.96 -2.70
N THR A 747 -49.45 -3.14 -1.55
CA THR A 747 -49.70 -2.05 -0.60
C THR A 747 -48.53 -1.73 0.30
N ASP A 748 -47.56 -2.63 0.50
CA ASP A 748 -46.35 -2.35 1.28
C ASP A 748 -45.24 -1.65 0.46
N MET A 749 -45.32 -1.68 -0.88
CA MET A 749 -44.34 -0.97 -1.73
C MET A 749 -44.72 0.50 -2.04
N ASP A 750 -45.97 0.89 -1.89
CA ASP A 750 -46.43 2.28 -2.18
C ASP A 750 -46.32 3.23 -0.97
N GLN A 751 -46.10 2.74 0.24
CA GLN A 751 -45.92 3.60 1.41
C GLN A 751 -44.45 4.11 1.58
N ASP A 752 -43.47 3.45 0.97
CA ASP A 752 -42.07 3.92 1.00
C ASP A 752 -41.73 4.92 -0.13
N LEU A 753 -42.59 5.06 -1.15
CA LEU A 753 -42.34 6.00 -2.26
C LEU A 753 -43.05 7.37 -2.11
N SER A 754 -43.90 7.55 -1.11
CA SER A 754 -44.62 8.82 -0.89
C SER A 754 -43.84 9.81 0.00
N ASN A 755 -42.77 9.39 0.68
CA ASN A 755 -41.96 10.25 1.56
C ASN A 755 -40.69 10.86 0.93
N SER A 756 -40.42 10.61 -0.35
CA SER A 756 -39.25 11.14 -1.05
C SER A 756 -39.50 12.17 -2.17
N ARG A 757 -40.75 12.66 -2.31
CA ARG A 757 -41.09 13.72 -3.29
C ARG A 757 -41.44 15.03 -2.60
N GLY A 758 -40.42 15.80 -2.26
CA GLY A 758 -40.60 17.16 -1.76
C GLY A 758 -39.34 17.99 -1.79
N ARG A 759 -38.85 18.34 -2.99
CA ARG A 759 -38.18 19.63 -3.30
C ARG A 759 -37.62 19.61 -4.72
N VAL A 760 -38.43 20.04 -5.66
CA VAL A 760 -37.96 20.51 -6.97
C VAL A 760 -37.53 21.96 -6.78
N ILE A 761 -36.27 22.27 -7.06
CA ILE A 761 -35.79 23.64 -7.30
C ILE A 761 -35.50 23.77 -8.80
N SER A 762 -36.17 24.74 -9.39
CA SER A 762 -36.21 25.12 -10.79
C SER A 762 -34.86 25.40 -11.42
N SER A 763 -34.69 24.91 -12.63
CA SER A 763 -33.66 25.28 -13.59
C SER A 763 -33.75 26.75 -13.99
N GLY A 764 -32.68 27.51 -13.76
CA GLY A 764 -32.44 28.80 -14.41
C GLY A 764 -31.42 28.62 -15.52
N SER A 765 -31.87 28.88 -16.74
CA SER A 765 -31.08 28.99 -17.97
C SER A 765 -30.12 30.19 -17.89
N PHE A 766 -28.86 29.98 -18.24
CA PHE A 766 -28.03 31.09 -18.77
C PHE A 766 -27.28 30.61 -20.02
N GLN A 767 -27.61 31.30 -21.11
CA GLN A 767 -26.83 31.44 -22.34
C GLN A 767 -25.66 32.39 -22.06
N ASN A 768 -24.50 32.05 -22.47
CA ASN A 768 -23.39 32.61 -23.25
C ASN A 768 -22.05 32.06 -22.80
#